data_bf7f757876d0714cdf3ca5e65224cc89
#
_entry.id   bf7f757876d0714cdf3ca5e65224cc89
#
_cell.length_a   1.000
_cell.length_b   1.000
_cell.length_c   1.000
_cell.angle_alpha   90.00
_cell.angle_beta   90.00
_cell.angle_gamma   90.00
#
_symmetry.space_group_name_H-M   'P 1'
#
loop_
_entity.id
_entity.type
_entity.pdbx_description
1 polymer ?
#
loop_
_entity_poly.entity_id
_entity_poly.type
_entity_poly.pdbx_seq_one_letter_code
_entity_poly.pdbx_strand_id
1 'polypeptide(L)'
;MSATAATLLLLLALITTTTSSAPILGLDTFLTHQSRYDRQASNDSYLSLSSTLRHSLSHSSPSLSDSLSSILSLSLPLSLNVRLVGPAFPSSSASLLSSFLSASQTSDHFHVITPVDTASHRLAIKHSLHLDVSHSPSLASRLSKALTSEFAKTPSSLRSPLVSVPYDSIDRIIKDDFEKEKPVHGVYLYFLDLGTQSKSYAYSYGSGDSSPGFTKCLGSVWTGKDRYIWIDLGAGPVDYGPALSGDGVLPKGEFHPLAALHGPPKAQKALLVDLASLVWSAYQVLLVPSLRIPVQFENSLIVQFIHVYGSETGKDSSGLDWKLIERTFMDEANENGLLLGDQSLTFKTYKVSYSECSICSFAIARSINSYTSRFLFDNYTLIASEYLDSKRLHQILSDSAEEFRRVAGFPEEDFGRVLPVYVFDLDHNMLLLLDRYHQTVAFRDMVIAVRTRNTQTVSDYSCNGRHVFTQTRELERPLVGSILQSMWGVSPTHMLWSPRHNTTLVDYTWSVGQTPFGPFSEISTLSFVQKDAARRNVLLTSLNYSISSAVDVLESIAAHGGERKLLKRNRHVEFLQRWNFFKYKLDKAVSAMSLLDFEMALYYMRSSDHDLYAIHSLVYHASQELEASLVCFKDPPFPWSFVFMVATLLLLGFYIRSREHKLFRNKSKQF
;
A
#
# COMPACT_ATOMS: atom_id res chain seq x y z
N MET A 1 37.81 -26.99 -19.36
CA MET A 1 37.37 -25.63 -19.04
C MET A 1 37.08 -25.57 -17.58
N SER A 2 37.82 -24.75 -16.85
CA SER A 2 37.85 -24.80 -15.36
C SER A 2 36.59 -24.24 -14.73
N ALA A 3 36.24 -24.75 -13.55
CA ALA A 3 35.07 -24.29 -12.76
C ALA A 3 35.04 -22.78 -12.51
N THR A 4 36.19 -22.12 -12.58
CA THR A 4 36.32 -20.65 -12.46
C THR A 4 35.74 -19.87 -13.65
N ALA A 5 35.75 -20.43 -14.86
CA ALA A 5 35.13 -19.78 -16.03
C ALA A 5 33.59 -19.87 -16.01
N ALA A 6 33.05 -20.97 -15.47
CA ALA A 6 31.61 -21.13 -15.34
C ALA A 6 31.03 -20.22 -14.24
N THR A 7 31.75 -20.02 -13.12
CA THR A 7 31.36 -19.07 -12.07
C THR A 7 31.45 -17.61 -12.53
N LEU A 8 32.45 -17.27 -13.34
CA LEU A 8 32.56 -15.92 -13.90
C LEU A 8 31.46 -15.62 -14.92
N LEU A 9 31.08 -16.60 -15.75
CA LEU A 9 29.94 -16.50 -16.68
C LEU A 9 28.60 -16.41 -15.96
N LEU A 10 28.42 -17.12 -14.84
CA LEU A 10 27.22 -17.03 -13.99
C LEU A 10 27.13 -15.67 -13.26
N LEU A 11 28.26 -15.14 -12.79
CA LEU A 11 28.32 -13.78 -12.21
C LEU A 11 28.05 -12.71 -13.28
N LEU A 12 28.54 -12.86 -14.50
CA LEU A 12 28.22 -11.96 -15.62
C LEU A 12 26.75 -12.08 -16.04
N ALA A 13 26.16 -13.27 -16.05
CA ALA A 13 24.74 -13.47 -16.37
C ALA A 13 23.80 -12.93 -15.27
N LEU A 14 24.21 -12.93 -14.00
CA LEU A 14 23.46 -12.29 -12.90
C LEU A 14 23.50 -10.75 -12.99
N ILE A 15 24.51 -10.17 -13.63
CA ILE A 15 24.62 -8.71 -13.82
C ILE A 15 23.77 -8.23 -15.02
N THR A 16 23.36 -9.11 -15.93
CA THR A 16 22.68 -8.73 -17.18
C THR A 16 21.15 -8.75 -17.14
N THR A 17 20.52 -9.05 -15.99
CA THR A 17 19.05 -9.10 -15.90
C THR A 17 18.38 -7.90 -15.24
N THR A 18 19.15 -6.90 -14.84
CA THR A 18 18.59 -5.60 -14.47
C THR A 18 18.75 -4.65 -15.64
N THR A 19 17.66 -4.14 -16.19
CA THR A 19 17.66 -2.99 -17.12
C THR A 19 18.12 -1.73 -16.39
N SER A 20 19.21 -1.81 -15.62
CA SER A 20 19.81 -0.63 -15.03
C SER A 20 20.47 0.16 -16.14
N SER A 21 20.13 1.42 -16.25
CA SER A 21 20.89 2.41 -17.00
C SER A 21 22.38 2.21 -16.70
N ALA A 22 23.23 2.24 -17.73
CA ALA A 22 24.66 2.03 -17.56
C ALA A 22 25.19 2.87 -16.38
N PRO A 23 25.94 2.30 -15.43
CA PRO A 23 26.36 3.01 -14.23
C PRO A 23 27.21 4.21 -14.64
N ILE A 24 26.71 5.41 -14.40
CA ILE A 24 27.45 6.66 -14.59
C ILE A 24 28.40 6.80 -13.41
N LEU A 25 29.68 6.61 -13.68
CA LEU A 25 30.72 6.62 -12.65
C LEU A 25 30.67 7.95 -11.86
N GLY A 26 30.53 7.87 -10.54
CA GLY A 26 30.50 9.01 -9.63
C GLY A 26 29.12 9.60 -9.33
N LEU A 27 28.08 9.20 -10.06
CA LEU A 27 26.73 9.72 -9.81
C LEU A 27 26.13 9.18 -8.51
N ASP A 28 26.37 7.91 -8.19
CA ASP A 28 25.96 7.32 -6.91
C ASP A 28 26.62 7.98 -5.73
N THR A 29 27.93 8.22 -5.82
CA THR A 29 28.70 8.91 -4.78
C THR A 29 28.17 10.32 -4.56
N PHE A 30 27.86 11.02 -5.65
CA PHE A 30 27.27 12.36 -5.60
C PHE A 30 25.91 12.36 -4.90
N LEU A 31 25.00 11.50 -5.31
CA LEU A 31 23.64 11.42 -4.70
C LEU A 31 23.70 10.98 -3.23
N THR A 32 24.55 10.01 -2.90
CA THR A 32 24.75 9.59 -1.50
C THR A 32 25.34 10.72 -0.64
N HIS A 33 26.21 11.55 -1.22
CA HIS A 33 26.73 12.71 -0.53
C HIS A 33 25.63 13.77 -0.33
N GLN A 34 24.85 14.05 -1.37
CA GLN A 34 23.73 15.00 -1.28
C GLN A 34 22.69 14.57 -0.24
N SER A 35 22.30 13.29 -0.17
CA SER A 35 21.32 12.79 0.80
C SER A 35 21.75 12.97 2.25
N ARG A 36 23.05 13.02 2.54
CA ARG A 36 23.56 13.27 3.90
C ARG A 36 23.39 14.73 4.35
N TYR A 37 23.45 15.68 3.41
CA TYR A 37 23.34 17.12 3.71
C TYR A 37 21.91 17.64 3.56
N ASP A 38 21.16 17.07 2.63
CA ASP A 38 19.78 17.46 2.34
C ASP A 38 18.89 16.22 2.30
N ARG A 39 18.58 15.68 3.48
CA ARG A 39 17.77 14.45 3.63
C ARG A 39 16.38 14.56 2.98
N GLN A 40 15.84 15.76 2.93
CA GLN A 40 14.50 16.04 2.39
C GLN A 40 14.50 16.32 0.89
N ALA A 41 15.69 16.35 0.26
CA ALA A 41 15.86 16.73 -1.13
C ALA A 41 15.19 18.09 -1.45
N SER A 42 15.35 19.08 -0.54
CA SER A 42 14.75 20.41 -0.69
C SER A 42 15.34 21.20 -1.84
N ASN A 43 16.59 20.89 -2.21
CA ASN A 43 17.34 21.58 -3.24
C ASN A 43 17.42 20.76 -4.54
N ASP A 44 17.38 21.45 -5.67
CA ASP A 44 17.59 20.82 -6.98
C ASP A 44 19.03 20.33 -7.13
N SER A 45 19.22 19.02 -6.99
CA SER A 45 20.52 18.36 -7.07
C SER A 45 21.19 18.50 -8.45
N TYR A 46 20.43 18.72 -9.54
CA TYR A 46 20.98 18.93 -10.86
C TYR A 46 21.85 20.20 -10.93
N LEU A 47 21.45 21.26 -10.23
CA LEU A 47 22.21 22.51 -10.23
C LEU A 47 23.61 22.35 -9.61
N SER A 48 23.77 21.40 -8.70
CA SER A 48 25.04 21.09 -8.02
C SER A 48 25.94 20.08 -8.77
N LEU A 49 25.44 19.50 -9.88
CA LEU A 49 26.21 18.55 -10.67
C LEU A 49 27.42 19.22 -11.37
N SER A 50 28.55 18.53 -11.35
CA SER A 50 29.73 18.93 -12.13
C SER A 50 29.46 18.88 -13.64
N SER A 51 30.17 19.70 -14.40
CA SER A 51 30.03 19.73 -15.86
C SER A 51 30.31 18.36 -16.50
N THR A 52 31.23 17.58 -15.94
CA THR A 52 31.58 16.22 -16.44
C THR A 52 30.39 15.26 -16.24
N LEU A 53 29.73 15.26 -15.07
CA LEU A 53 28.57 14.42 -14.81
C LEU A 53 27.35 14.83 -15.66
N ARG A 54 27.13 16.13 -15.87
CA ARG A 54 26.09 16.61 -16.79
C ARG A 54 26.35 16.15 -18.22
N HIS A 55 27.60 16.22 -18.67
CA HIS A 55 27.96 15.74 -20.01
C HIS A 55 27.73 14.24 -20.17
N SER A 56 28.06 13.45 -19.18
CA SER A 56 27.78 12.00 -19.18
C SER A 56 26.29 11.68 -19.29
N LEU A 57 25.44 12.48 -18.66
CA LEU A 57 23.98 12.33 -18.76
C LEU A 57 23.43 12.62 -20.17
N SER A 58 24.10 13.44 -20.99
CA SER A 58 23.63 13.74 -22.35
C SER A 58 23.91 12.62 -23.37
N HIS A 59 24.77 11.66 -23.05
CA HIS A 59 25.16 10.58 -23.97
C HIS A 59 24.41 9.27 -23.80
N SER A 60 23.54 9.15 -22.78
CA SER A 60 22.82 7.93 -22.40
C SER A 60 21.45 7.81 -23.05
N SER A 61 21.20 8.44 -24.19
CA SER A 61 19.85 8.54 -24.74
C SER A 61 19.41 7.31 -25.53
N PRO A 62 18.51 6.45 -25.00
CA PRO A 62 17.67 5.60 -25.81
C PRO A 62 16.66 6.45 -26.60
N SER A 63 16.03 5.86 -27.62
CA SER A 63 14.91 6.51 -28.30
C SER A 63 13.76 6.80 -27.30
N LEU A 64 12.97 7.84 -27.54
CA LEU A 64 11.83 8.19 -26.67
C LEU A 64 10.84 7.04 -26.51
N SER A 65 10.62 6.22 -27.54
CA SER A 65 9.76 5.04 -27.47
C SER A 65 10.30 3.98 -26.50
N ASP A 66 11.61 3.74 -26.50
CA ASP A 66 12.25 2.78 -25.59
C ASP A 66 12.24 3.32 -24.16
N SER A 67 12.34 4.63 -23.99
CA SER A 67 12.20 5.29 -22.70
C SER A 67 10.80 5.12 -22.09
N LEU A 68 9.76 5.22 -22.91
CA LEU A 68 8.38 5.05 -22.44
C LEU A 68 8.15 3.63 -21.92
N SER A 69 8.52 2.61 -22.68
CA SER A 69 8.35 1.21 -22.28
C SER A 69 9.11 0.88 -20.98
N SER A 70 10.32 1.44 -20.81
CA SER A 70 11.12 1.22 -19.60
C SER A 70 10.56 1.91 -18.36
N ILE A 71 9.88 3.03 -18.52
CA ILE A 71 9.23 3.76 -17.42
C ILE A 71 7.93 3.06 -17.00
N LEU A 72 7.17 2.53 -17.95
CA LEU A 72 5.90 1.86 -17.67
C LEU A 72 6.05 0.43 -17.12
N SER A 73 7.23 -0.16 -17.21
CA SER A 73 7.51 -1.50 -16.72
C SER A 73 8.73 -1.50 -15.80
N LEU A 74 8.47 -1.55 -14.49
CA LEU A 74 9.50 -1.57 -13.46
C LEU A 74 9.66 -2.97 -12.88
N SER A 75 10.89 -3.31 -12.49
CA SER A 75 11.18 -4.57 -11.78
C SER A 75 11.58 -4.26 -10.33
N LEU A 76 10.85 -4.85 -9.39
CA LEU A 76 11.10 -4.72 -7.95
C LEU A 76 11.51 -6.09 -7.39
N PRO A 77 12.81 -6.38 -7.23
CA PRO A 77 13.26 -7.59 -6.57
C PRO A 77 13.00 -7.50 -5.06
N LEU A 78 12.47 -8.59 -4.49
CA LEU A 78 12.14 -8.70 -3.07
C LEU A 78 12.77 -9.97 -2.50
N SER A 79 13.36 -9.87 -1.31
CA SER A 79 14.03 -10.99 -0.65
C SER A 79 13.18 -11.55 0.48
N LEU A 80 13.00 -12.87 0.47
CA LEU A 80 12.31 -13.62 1.51
C LEU A 80 13.19 -14.79 1.96
N ASN A 81 13.49 -14.80 3.26
CA ASN A 81 14.34 -15.81 3.87
C ASN A 81 13.48 -16.78 4.67
N VAL A 82 13.50 -18.05 4.32
CA VAL A 82 12.74 -19.10 4.98
C VAL A 82 13.67 -19.94 5.84
N ARG A 83 13.34 -20.08 7.12
CA ARG A 83 14.08 -20.85 8.11
C ARG A 83 13.23 -22.03 8.59
N LEU A 84 13.67 -23.24 8.28
CA LEU A 84 13.04 -24.47 8.74
C LEU A 84 13.67 -24.91 10.07
N VAL A 85 12.86 -25.04 11.11
CA VAL A 85 13.35 -25.27 12.47
C VAL A 85 12.63 -26.46 13.09
N GLY A 86 13.38 -27.52 13.35
CA GLY A 86 12.87 -28.68 14.07
C GLY A 86 13.15 -30.02 13.39
N PRO A 87 12.93 -31.13 14.14
CA PRO A 87 13.24 -32.49 13.67
C PRO A 87 12.32 -32.99 12.54
N ALA A 88 11.14 -32.37 12.35
CA ALA A 88 10.25 -32.71 11.24
C ALA A 88 10.81 -32.28 9.87
N PHE A 89 11.83 -31.43 9.87
CA PHE A 89 12.51 -30.97 8.68
C PHE A 89 13.89 -31.58 8.54
N PRO A 90 14.04 -32.76 7.87
CA PRO A 90 15.35 -33.31 7.56
C PRO A 90 16.15 -32.40 6.63
N SER A 91 17.47 -32.63 6.54
CA SER A 91 18.38 -31.76 5.78
C SER A 91 18.01 -31.55 4.30
N SER A 92 17.28 -32.49 3.71
CA SER A 92 16.77 -32.40 2.34
C SER A 92 15.54 -31.49 2.19
N SER A 93 14.90 -31.10 3.29
CA SER A 93 13.65 -30.32 3.24
C SER A 93 13.86 -28.95 2.62
N ALA A 94 14.97 -28.29 2.89
CA ALA A 94 15.27 -26.95 2.35
C ALA A 94 15.38 -27.00 0.82
N SER A 95 16.09 -27.97 0.26
CA SER A 95 16.24 -28.11 -1.20
C SER A 95 14.92 -28.50 -1.88
N LEU A 96 14.13 -29.37 -1.25
CA LEU A 96 12.82 -29.75 -1.76
C LEU A 96 11.83 -28.58 -1.72
N LEU A 97 11.76 -27.86 -0.62
CA LEU A 97 10.91 -26.65 -0.52
C LEU A 97 11.31 -25.61 -1.56
N SER A 98 12.60 -25.34 -1.72
CA SER A 98 13.11 -24.45 -2.75
C SER A 98 12.71 -24.89 -4.16
N SER A 99 12.75 -26.22 -4.45
CA SER A 99 12.30 -26.74 -5.74
C SER A 99 10.80 -26.56 -5.97
N PHE A 100 9.96 -26.76 -4.95
CA PHE A 100 8.51 -26.51 -5.06
C PHE A 100 8.20 -25.03 -5.26
N LEU A 101 8.89 -24.16 -4.54
CA LEU A 101 8.72 -22.72 -4.69
C LEU A 101 9.15 -22.24 -6.08
N SER A 102 10.26 -22.73 -6.60
CA SER A 102 10.72 -22.44 -7.96
C SER A 102 9.77 -22.95 -9.04
N ALA A 103 9.20 -24.16 -8.84
CA ALA A 103 8.21 -24.71 -9.77
C ALA A 103 6.89 -23.93 -9.77
N SER A 104 6.52 -23.33 -8.65
CA SER A 104 5.32 -22.49 -8.52
C SER A 104 5.50 -21.09 -9.12
N GLN A 105 6.73 -20.69 -9.40
CA GLN A 105 7.09 -19.35 -9.90
C GLN A 105 6.77 -19.16 -11.40
N THR A 106 5.73 -19.81 -11.90
CA THR A 106 5.38 -19.81 -13.33
C THR A 106 4.76 -18.50 -13.84
N SER A 107 4.39 -17.57 -12.98
CA SER A 107 3.89 -16.27 -13.37
C SER A 107 4.59 -15.17 -12.59
N ASP A 108 5.27 -14.29 -13.32
CA ASP A 108 5.68 -13.00 -12.77
C ASP A 108 4.45 -12.30 -12.19
N HIS A 109 4.46 -11.98 -10.90
CA HIS A 109 3.38 -11.23 -10.29
C HIS A 109 3.49 -9.77 -10.71
N PHE A 110 2.60 -9.38 -11.61
CA PHE A 110 2.45 -7.99 -12.00
C PHE A 110 1.47 -7.30 -11.07
N HIS A 111 1.94 -6.29 -10.39
CA HIS A 111 1.06 -5.34 -9.71
C HIS A 111 0.79 -4.20 -10.66
N VAL A 112 -0.46 -4.08 -11.10
CA VAL A 112 -0.89 -2.96 -11.94
C VAL A 112 -1.51 -1.91 -11.04
N ILE A 113 -0.82 -0.80 -10.88
CA ILE A 113 -1.39 0.38 -10.23
C ILE A 113 -2.23 1.08 -11.28
N THR A 114 -3.54 1.05 -11.10
CA THR A 114 -4.45 1.80 -11.96
C THR A 114 -4.51 3.22 -11.42
N PRO A 115 -4.16 4.25 -12.19
CA PRO A 115 -4.36 5.64 -11.79
C PRO A 115 -5.83 5.88 -11.48
N VAL A 116 -6.12 6.74 -10.54
CA VAL A 116 -7.50 7.07 -10.10
C VAL A 116 -8.26 7.80 -11.20
N ASP A 117 -7.56 8.53 -12.05
CA ASP A 117 -8.12 9.23 -13.19
C ASP A 117 -7.70 8.55 -14.49
N THR A 118 -8.65 8.39 -15.36
CA THR A 118 -8.74 8.08 -16.80
C THR A 118 -7.44 8.00 -17.64
N ALA A 119 -6.26 7.89 -17.05
CA ALA A 119 -5.01 7.81 -17.76
C ALA A 119 -4.97 6.55 -18.65
N SER A 120 -4.62 6.73 -19.89
CA SER A 120 -4.52 5.69 -20.92
C SER A 120 -3.42 4.65 -20.61
N HIS A 121 -2.52 4.95 -19.69
CA HIS A 121 -1.35 4.15 -19.38
C HIS A 121 -1.45 3.49 -18.00
N ARG A 122 -1.03 2.24 -17.91
CA ARG A 122 -0.99 1.47 -16.67
C ARG A 122 0.46 1.20 -16.31
N LEU A 123 0.85 1.61 -15.11
CA LEU A 123 2.14 1.25 -14.54
C LEU A 123 2.11 -0.23 -14.13
N ALA A 124 2.98 -1.04 -14.72
CA ALA A 124 3.17 -2.43 -14.36
C ALA A 124 4.44 -2.59 -13.53
N ILE A 125 4.32 -3.05 -12.30
CA ILE A 125 5.46 -3.38 -11.45
C ILE A 125 5.58 -4.90 -11.41
N LYS A 126 6.68 -5.40 -11.96
CA LYS A 126 7.06 -6.79 -11.90
C LYS A 126 7.80 -7.05 -10.58
N HIS A 127 7.17 -7.83 -9.70
CA HIS A 127 7.83 -8.27 -8.48
C HIS A 127 8.59 -9.57 -8.75
N SER A 128 9.90 -9.57 -8.54
CA SER A 128 10.73 -10.78 -8.61
C SER A 128 11.14 -11.21 -7.21
N LEU A 129 10.82 -12.46 -6.86
CA LEU A 129 11.09 -13.01 -5.54
C LEU A 129 12.43 -13.74 -5.50
N HIS A 130 13.32 -13.29 -4.62
CA HIS A 130 14.52 -13.99 -4.24
C HIS A 130 14.29 -14.78 -2.96
N LEU A 131 14.36 -16.10 -3.05
CA LEU A 131 14.12 -17.01 -1.94
C LEU A 131 15.43 -17.62 -1.47
N ASP A 132 15.69 -17.50 -0.15
CA ASP A 132 16.71 -18.28 0.55
C ASP A 132 16.03 -19.23 1.53
N VAL A 133 16.25 -20.53 1.39
CA VAL A 133 15.66 -21.54 2.26
C VAL A 133 16.78 -22.27 2.97
N SER A 134 16.80 -22.21 4.29
CA SER A 134 17.81 -22.86 5.09
C SER A 134 17.22 -23.58 6.31
N HIS A 135 18.02 -24.42 6.95
CA HIS A 135 17.66 -25.21 8.11
C HIS A 135 18.50 -24.80 9.34
N SER A 136 17.83 -24.60 10.49
CA SER A 136 18.46 -24.12 11.73
C SER A 136 18.32 -25.11 12.88
N PRO A 137 19.20 -26.17 12.96
CA PRO A 137 19.10 -27.19 14.00
C PRO A 137 19.47 -26.69 15.40
N SER A 138 20.36 -25.72 15.51
CA SER A 138 20.75 -25.10 16.78
C SER A 138 19.59 -24.36 17.43
N LEU A 139 18.79 -23.65 16.63
CA LEU A 139 17.61 -22.94 17.08
C LEU A 139 16.55 -23.93 17.60
N ALA A 140 16.33 -25.04 16.91
CA ALA A 140 15.40 -26.07 17.31
C ALA A 140 15.68 -26.60 18.75
N SER A 141 16.94 -26.84 19.06
CA SER A 141 17.35 -27.29 20.41
C SER A 141 17.07 -26.25 21.49
N ARG A 142 17.33 -24.97 21.20
CA ARG A 142 17.07 -23.85 22.14
C ARG A 142 15.56 -23.73 22.41
N LEU A 143 14.75 -23.77 21.36
CA LEU A 143 13.29 -23.66 21.45
C LEU A 143 12.66 -24.83 22.20
N SER A 144 13.11 -26.07 21.92
CA SER A 144 12.64 -27.26 22.64
C SER A 144 12.92 -27.19 24.14
N LYS A 145 14.10 -26.69 24.54
CA LYS A 145 14.42 -26.46 25.95
C LYS A 145 13.52 -25.41 26.60
N ALA A 146 13.22 -24.31 25.88
CA ALA A 146 12.34 -23.27 26.36
C ALA A 146 10.91 -23.81 26.58
N LEU A 147 10.37 -24.54 25.62
CA LEU A 147 9.04 -25.15 25.76
C LEU A 147 8.99 -26.14 26.94
N THR A 148 9.99 -26.97 27.10
CA THR A 148 10.09 -27.88 28.24
C THR A 148 10.09 -27.14 29.57
N SER A 149 10.79 -26.00 29.64
CA SER A 149 10.81 -25.15 30.82
C SER A 149 9.41 -24.53 31.11
N GLU A 150 8.70 -24.07 30.07
CA GLU A 150 7.35 -23.53 30.25
C GLU A 150 6.35 -24.63 30.68
N PHE A 151 6.47 -25.85 30.15
CA PHE A 151 5.64 -26.99 30.57
C PHE A 151 5.86 -27.38 32.04
N ALA A 152 7.07 -27.21 32.55
CA ALA A 152 7.36 -27.45 33.96
C ALA A 152 6.76 -26.42 34.91
N LYS A 153 6.61 -25.19 34.48
CA LYS A 153 5.99 -24.09 35.27
C LYS A 153 4.48 -24.23 35.41
N THR A 154 3.82 -24.87 34.44
CA THR A 154 2.37 -24.96 34.40
C THR A 154 1.88 -26.27 34.97
N PRO A 155 1.18 -26.29 36.12
CA PRO A 155 0.60 -27.51 36.66
C PRO A 155 -0.41 -28.08 35.67
N SER A 156 -0.34 -29.40 35.43
CA SER A 156 -1.30 -30.12 34.61
C SER A 156 -2.64 -30.20 35.35
N SER A 157 -3.53 -29.25 35.08
CA SER A 157 -4.92 -29.35 35.56
C SER A 157 -5.68 -30.33 34.67
N LEU A 158 -6.35 -31.31 35.26
CA LEU A 158 -7.26 -32.23 34.58
C LEU A 158 -8.37 -31.53 33.77
N ARG A 159 -8.63 -30.23 34.04
CA ARG A 159 -9.67 -29.44 33.35
C ARG A 159 -9.16 -28.62 32.18
N SER A 160 -7.86 -28.45 32.00
CA SER A 160 -7.29 -27.73 30.90
C SER A 160 -6.16 -28.53 30.26
N PRO A 161 -6.44 -29.31 29.22
CA PRO A 161 -5.43 -30.13 28.55
C PRO A 161 -4.37 -29.31 27.83
N LEU A 162 -4.62 -28.04 27.57
CA LEU A 162 -3.72 -27.11 26.87
C LEU A 162 -2.87 -26.30 27.85
N VAL A 163 -1.56 -26.34 27.63
CA VAL A 163 -0.60 -25.46 28.33
C VAL A 163 -0.54 -24.11 27.61
N SER A 164 -0.65 -23.04 28.35
CA SER A 164 -0.48 -21.68 27.82
C SER A 164 1.01 -21.30 27.85
N VAL A 165 1.61 -21.05 26.69
CA VAL A 165 3.00 -20.64 26.53
C VAL A 165 3.02 -19.15 26.16
N PRO A 166 3.73 -18.29 26.91
CA PRO A 166 3.86 -16.88 26.56
C PRO A 166 4.64 -16.73 25.24
N TYR A 167 4.16 -15.86 24.32
CA TYR A 167 4.86 -15.55 23.08
C TYR A 167 6.30 -15.08 23.34
N ASP A 168 6.50 -14.22 24.34
CA ASP A 168 7.78 -13.61 24.67
C ASP A 168 8.90 -14.63 24.95
N SER A 169 8.54 -15.80 25.52
CA SER A 169 9.54 -16.82 25.84
C SER A 169 10.13 -17.46 24.59
N ILE A 170 9.37 -17.55 23.51
CA ILE A 170 9.79 -18.08 22.21
C ILE A 170 10.34 -16.98 21.33
N ASP A 171 9.64 -15.84 21.26
CA ASP A 171 10.03 -14.72 20.43
C ASP A 171 11.43 -14.19 20.75
N ARG A 172 11.78 -14.09 22.02
CA ARG A 172 13.14 -13.66 22.45
C ARG A 172 14.24 -14.54 21.85
N ILE A 173 14.03 -15.85 21.78
CA ILE A 173 15.02 -16.79 21.24
C ILE A 173 15.15 -16.65 19.73
N ILE A 174 14.03 -16.43 19.05
CA ILE A 174 13.99 -16.22 17.60
C ILE A 174 14.60 -14.87 17.25
N LYS A 175 14.30 -13.84 18.03
CA LYS A 175 14.90 -12.51 17.88
C LYS A 175 16.41 -12.54 18.01
N ASP A 176 16.93 -13.23 19.04
CA ASP A 176 18.37 -13.42 19.21
C ASP A 176 19.04 -14.13 18.02
N ASP A 177 18.33 -15.05 17.37
CA ASP A 177 18.81 -15.75 16.18
C ASP A 177 18.81 -14.82 14.96
N PHE A 178 17.73 -14.10 14.76
CA PHE A 178 17.59 -13.10 13.71
C PHE A 178 18.69 -12.00 13.81
N GLU A 179 18.92 -11.46 14.99
CA GLU A 179 19.96 -10.44 15.21
C GLU A 179 21.38 -10.96 14.96
N LYS A 180 21.64 -12.23 15.21
CA LYS A 180 22.96 -12.84 14.95
C LYS A 180 23.25 -13.03 13.47
N GLU A 181 22.26 -13.36 12.69
CA GLU A 181 22.42 -13.52 11.25
C GLU A 181 22.70 -12.18 10.55
N LYS A 182 22.46 -11.04 11.22
CA LYS A 182 22.54 -9.67 10.65
C LYS A 182 21.92 -9.66 9.27
N PRO A 183 20.59 -9.71 9.19
CA PRO A 183 19.88 -9.88 7.93
C PRO A 183 20.34 -8.84 6.92
N VAL A 184 20.88 -9.31 5.83
CA VAL A 184 21.47 -8.43 4.83
C VAL A 184 20.38 -7.58 4.19
N HIS A 185 19.20 -8.08 4.00
CA HIS A 185 17.98 -7.40 3.55
C HIS A 185 16.85 -8.42 3.43
N GLY A 186 15.61 -8.00 3.54
CA GLY A 186 14.46 -8.85 3.33
C GLY A 186 13.70 -9.21 4.61
N VAL A 187 12.71 -10.07 4.46
CA VAL A 187 11.85 -10.58 5.54
C VAL A 187 12.19 -12.01 5.82
N TYR A 188 12.14 -12.39 7.10
CA TYR A 188 12.41 -13.75 7.57
C TYR A 188 11.14 -14.47 7.97
N LEU A 189 10.94 -15.68 7.48
CA LEU A 189 9.87 -16.58 7.89
C LEU A 189 10.47 -17.83 8.58
N TYR A 190 10.18 -17.97 9.86
CA TYR A 190 10.57 -19.15 10.64
C TYR A 190 9.41 -20.13 10.74
N PHE A 191 9.58 -21.33 10.23
CA PHE A 191 8.63 -22.43 10.40
C PHE A 191 9.16 -23.38 11.46
N LEU A 192 8.44 -23.46 12.58
CA LEU A 192 8.79 -24.29 13.71
C LEU A 192 7.98 -25.58 13.68
N ASP A 193 8.63 -26.72 13.70
CA ASP A 193 8.00 -28.00 14.00
C ASP A 193 8.93 -28.78 14.92
N LEU A 194 8.71 -28.57 16.22
CA LEU A 194 9.57 -29.12 17.27
C LEU A 194 9.24 -30.57 17.59
N GLY A 195 8.45 -31.22 16.73
CA GLY A 195 8.05 -32.62 16.90
C GLY A 195 7.02 -32.85 18.00
N THR A 196 6.79 -34.10 18.32
CA THR A 196 5.79 -34.49 19.34
C THR A 196 6.20 -33.98 20.72
N GLN A 197 5.41 -33.10 21.29
CA GLN A 197 5.62 -32.56 22.63
C GLN A 197 4.89 -33.39 23.68
N SER A 198 5.39 -33.32 24.93
CA SER A 198 4.79 -34.07 26.06
C SER A 198 3.40 -33.60 26.46
N LYS A 199 3.04 -32.34 26.12
CA LYS A 199 1.75 -31.71 26.37
C LYS A 199 1.34 -30.89 25.16
N SER A 200 0.03 -30.85 24.89
CA SER A 200 -0.54 -29.91 23.94
C SER A 200 -0.44 -28.49 24.49
N TYR A 201 -0.11 -27.53 23.66
CA TYR A 201 0.11 -26.15 24.07
C TYR A 201 -0.42 -25.16 23.04
N ALA A 202 -0.70 -23.95 23.49
CA ALA A 202 -1.04 -22.80 22.65
C ALA A 202 -0.41 -21.54 23.22
N TYR A 203 -0.26 -20.53 22.39
CA TYR A 203 0.39 -19.28 22.78
C TYR A 203 -0.56 -18.30 23.48
N SER A 204 0.00 -17.45 24.35
CA SER A 204 -0.69 -16.37 25.04
C SER A 204 0.21 -15.11 25.08
N TYR A 205 -0.39 -13.93 25.23
CA TYR A 205 0.35 -12.66 25.25
C TYR A 205 1.21 -12.42 26.49
N GLY A 206 1.08 -13.22 27.52
CA GLY A 206 1.87 -13.06 28.73
C GLY A 206 1.21 -13.68 29.93
N SER A 207 1.92 -13.72 31.06
CA SER A 207 1.41 -14.21 32.33
C SER A 207 0.46 -13.26 33.04
N GLY A 208 0.30 -12.04 32.57
CA GLY A 208 -0.62 -11.01 33.10
C GLY A 208 -1.95 -10.97 32.35
N ASP A 209 -3.00 -10.59 33.04
CA ASP A 209 -4.40 -10.61 32.63
C ASP A 209 -4.79 -9.74 31.42
N SER A 210 -3.87 -9.14 30.74
CA SER A 210 -4.10 -8.23 29.63
C SER A 210 -4.21 -8.91 28.27
N SER A 211 -4.48 -10.22 28.22
CA SER A 211 -4.94 -10.81 26.97
C SER A 211 -6.27 -10.13 26.63
N PRO A 212 -6.38 -9.35 25.57
CA PRO A 212 -7.66 -8.80 25.16
C PRO A 212 -8.64 -9.95 25.00
N GLY A 213 -9.92 -9.75 25.18
CA GLY A 213 -11.00 -10.73 25.25
C GLY A 213 -11.01 -11.84 24.21
N PHE A 214 -9.96 -11.91 23.39
CA PHE A 214 -9.58 -13.04 22.59
C PHE A 214 -9.07 -14.16 23.48
N THR A 215 -9.51 -15.32 23.20
CA THR A 215 -9.18 -16.54 23.93
C THR A 215 -7.69 -16.68 24.16
N LYS A 216 -7.36 -17.37 25.24
CA LYS A 216 -6.01 -17.87 25.53
C LYS A 216 -5.48 -18.85 24.46
N CYS A 217 -6.24 -19.16 23.43
CA CYS A 217 -5.90 -20.04 22.32
C CYS A 217 -5.65 -19.24 21.06
N LEU A 218 -4.76 -18.33 21.10
CA LEU A 218 -4.36 -17.59 19.93
C LEU A 218 -3.48 -18.44 19.03
N GLY A 219 -3.51 -18.09 17.76
CA GLY A 219 -2.88 -18.83 16.71
C GLY A 219 -1.39 -19.07 16.88
N SER A 220 -0.85 -19.86 16.01
CA SER A 220 0.54 -20.28 15.96
C SER A 220 1.44 -19.29 15.23
N VAL A 221 1.00 -18.08 14.97
CA VAL A 221 1.73 -17.07 14.16
C VAL A 221 2.01 -15.83 14.98
N TRP A 222 3.26 -15.39 14.95
CA TRP A 222 3.70 -14.17 15.60
C TRP A 222 4.44 -13.24 14.63
N THR A 223 4.16 -11.96 14.70
CA THR A 223 4.89 -10.90 14.02
C THR A 223 5.27 -9.80 15.00
N GLY A 224 6.53 -9.43 15.05
CA GLY A 224 7.08 -8.41 15.96
C GLY A 224 7.32 -7.08 15.29
N LYS A 225 8.19 -6.27 15.92
CA LYS A 225 8.66 -4.98 15.41
C LYS A 225 9.71 -5.13 14.32
N ASP A 226 10.49 -6.20 14.38
CA ASP A 226 11.58 -6.52 13.46
C ASP A 226 11.06 -7.36 12.29
N ARG A 227 11.79 -7.38 11.17
CA ARG A 227 11.34 -8.00 9.90
C ARG A 227 11.43 -9.52 9.91
N TYR A 228 10.82 -10.13 10.89
CA TYR A 228 10.64 -11.58 10.95
C TYR A 228 9.24 -11.97 11.43
N ILE A 229 8.80 -13.13 10.97
CA ILE A 229 7.56 -13.79 11.39
C ILE A 229 7.91 -15.23 11.73
N TRP A 230 7.37 -15.77 12.80
CA TRP A 230 7.48 -17.18 13.07
C TRP A 230 6.12 -17.86 13.21
N ILE A 231 6.07 -19.09 12.77
CA ILE A 231 4.88 -19.95 12.74
C ILE A 231 5.24 -21.26 13.38
N ASP A 232 4.53 -21.65 14.43
CA ASP A 232 4.69 -22.92 15.10
C ASP A 232 3.61 -23.90 14.64
N LEU A 233 4.01 -24.92 13.90
CA LEU A 233 3.12 -25.93 13.35
C LEU A 233 2.67 -26.96 14.40
N GLY A 234 3.37 -27.05 15.54
CA GLY A 234 3.05 -27.92 16.66
C GLY A 234 2.10 -27.32 17.69
N ALA A 235 1.83 -26.02 17.62
CA ALA A 235 0.94 -25.34 18.55
C ALA A 235 -0.54 -25.53 18.17
N GLY A 236 -1.37 -25.74 19.15
CA GLY A 236 -2.80 -25.91 18.92
C GLY A 236 -3.37 -27.12 19.59
N PRO A 237 -4.64 -27.44 19.51
CA PRO A 237 -5.53 -27.37 18.35
C PRO A 237 -6.26 -26.05 18.20
N VAL A 238 -6.23 -25.48 17.03
CA VAL A 238 -7.02 -24.31 16.65
C VAL A 238 -7.98 -24.73 15.55
N ASP A 239 -9.26 -24.56 15.78
CA ASP A 239 -10.28 -24.81 14.76
C ASP A 239 -10.54 -23.51 14.00
N TYR A 240 -10.09 -23.49 12.74
CA TYR A 240 -10.34 -22.39 11.81
C TYR A 240 -11.68 -22.57 11.08
N GLY A 241 -12.70 -23.06 11.78
CA GLY A 241 -14.05 -23.23 11.23
C GLY A 241 -14.63 -21.95 10.60
N PRO A 242 -15.86 -22.00 10.07
CA PRO A 242 -16.52 -20.85 9.49
C PRO A 242 -16.75 -19.83 10.59
N ALA A 243 -15.88 -18.85 10.70
CA ALA A 243 -16.08 -17.76 11.63
C ALA A 243 -17.01 -16.75 11.00
N LEU A 244 -18.15 -16.57 11.62
CA LEU A 244 -18.95 -15.36 11.49
C LEU A 244 -18.32 -14.29 12.40
N SER A 245 -17.06 -13.98 12.20
CA SER A 245 -16.50 -12.78 12.80
C SER A 245 -16.97 -11.59 11.98
N GLY A 246 -17.07 -10.42 12.58
CA GLY A 246 -17.55 -9.21 11.96
C GLY A 246 -16.97 -8.84 10.59
N ASP A 247 -15.99 -9.59 10.08
CA ASP A 247 -15.28 -9.36 8.83
C ASP A 247 -15.72 -10.27 7.66
N GLY A 248 -16.74 -11.09 7.85
CA GLY A 248 -17.26 -11.97 6.82
C GLY A 248 -17.22 -13.46 7.17
N VAL A 249 -17.73 -14.26 6.26
CA VAL A 249 -17.79 -15.72 6.40
C VAL A 249 -16.50 -16.32 5.90
N LEU A 250 -15.70 -16.93 6.78
CA LEU A 250 -14.59 -17.78 6.36
C LEU A 250 -15.15 -19.12 5.83
N PRO A 251 -14.82 -19.50 4.60
CA PRO A 251 -15.16 -20.84 4.11
C PRO A 251 -14.47 -21.90 4.95
N LYS A 252 -15.19 -22.94 5.31
CA LYS A 252 -14.64 -24.07 6.06
C LYS A 252 -13.38 -24.62 5.40
N GLY A 253 -12.24 -24.44 6.07
CA GLY A 253 -11.02 -25.23 5.89
C GLY A 253 -10.31 -25.19 4.54
N GLU A 254 -10.94 -24.72 3.47
CA GLU A 254 -10.33 -24.82 2.13
C GLU A 254 -9.31 -23.71 1.85
N PHE A 255 -9.36 -22.59 2.58
CA PHE A 255 -8.60 -21.38 2.25
C PHE A 255 -7.72 -20.85 3.38
N HIS A 256 -7.70 -21.52 4.52
CA HIS A 256 -6.76 -21.17 5.57
C HIS A 256 -5.55 -22.13 5.48
N PRO A 257 -4.40 -21.69 4.94
CA PRO A 257 -3.24 -22.57 4.79
C PRO A 257 -2.78 -23.19 6.11
N LEU A 258 -2.95 -22.47 7.23
CA LEU A 258 -2.64 -23.00 8.56
C LEU A 258 -3.56 -24.13 8.99
N ALA A 259 -4.82 -24.14 8.59
CA ALA A 259 -5.72 -25.26 8.90
C ALA A 259 -5.26 -26.57 8.26
N ALA A 260 -4.70 -26.49 7.05
CA ALA A 260 -4.12 -27.63 6.38
C ALA A 260 -2.87 -28.17 7.10
N LEU A 261 -2.12 -27.30 7.77
CA LEU A 261 -0.89 -27.68 8.51
C LEU A 261 -1.18 -28.27 9.89
N HIS A 262 -2.29 -27.89 10.53
CA HIS A 262 -2.72 -28.40 11.85
C HIS A 262 -3.53 -29.70 11.78
N GLY A 263 -3.68 -30.30 10.62
CA GLY A 263 -4.37 -31.57 10.44
C GLY A 263 -3.54 -32.79 10.94
N PRO A 264 -4.02 -34.03 10.71
CA PRO A 264 -3.27 -35.24 11.06
C PRO A 264 -1.91 -35.25 10.39
N PRO A 265 -0.91 -35.97 10.97
CA PRO A 265 0.46 -36.01 10.45
C PRO A 265 0.48 -36.34 8.98
N LYS A 266 1.11 -35.49 8.17
CA LYS A 266 1.23 -35.67 6.73
C LYS A 266 2.57 -36.25 6.34
N ALA A 267 2.60 -36.89 5.17
CA ALA A 267 3.88 -37.24 4.55
C ALA A 267 4.70 -35.96 4.31
N GLN A 268 6.02 -36.04 4.52
CA GLN A 268 6.93 -34.87 4.40
C GLN A 268 6.73 -34.05 3.12
N LYS A 269 6.56 -34.72 1.96
CA LYS A 269 6.34 -34.03 0.71
C LYS A 269 5.06 -33.21 0.72
N ALA A 270 3.96 -33.71 1.29
CA ALA A 270 2.70 -32.99 1.40
C ALA A 270 2.84 -31.78 2.32
N LEU A 271 3.53 -31.93 3.45
CA LEU A 271 3.83 -30.82 4.35
C LEU A 271 4.61 -29.72 3.64
N LEU A 272 5.65 -30.09 2.87
CA LEU A 272 6.46 -29.08 2.15
C LEU A 272 5.69 -28.39 1.03
N VAL A 273 4.73 -29.06 0.38
CA VAL A 273 3.84 -28.42 -0.62
C VAL A 273 2.90 -27.42 0.06
N ASP A 274 2.33 -27.77 1.21
CA ASP A 274 1.49 -26.86 1.98
C ASP A 274 2.29 -25.65 2.49
N LEU A 275 3.54 -25.87 2.94
CA LEU A 275 4.44 -24.78 3.30
C LEU A 275 4.79 -23.88 2.10
N ALA A 276 5.00 -24.46 0.91
CA ALA A 276 5.24 -23.68 -0.29
C ALA A 276 4.04 -22.76 -0.61
N SER A 277 2.81 -23.29 -0.49
CA SER A 277 1.60 -22.49 -0.63
C SER A 277 1.53 -21.36 0.39
N LEU A 278 1.89 -21.65 1.65
CA LEU A 278 1.90 -20.65 2.72
C LEU A 278 2.95 -19.55 2.48
N VAL A 279 4.15 -19.93 2.02
CA VAL A 279 5.22 -18.96 1.66
C VAL A 279 4.76 -18.05 0.51
N TRP A 280 4.10 -18.61 -0.51
CA TRP A 280 3.54 -17.83 -1.60
C TRP A 280 2.45 -16.86 -1.14
N SER A 281 1.55 -17.32 -0.28
CA SER A 281 0.53 -16.45 0.32
C SER A 281 1.19 -15.34 1.15
N ALA A 282 2.20 -15.65 1.96
CA ALA A 282 2.96 -14.66 2.71
C ALA A 282 3.59 -13.60 1.79
N TYR A 283 4.25 -14.03 0.73
CA TYR A 283 4.84 -13.13 -0.25
C TYR A 283 3.81 -12.15 -0.83
N GLN A 284 2.67 -12.67 -1.28
CA GLN A 284 1.62 -11.84 -1.88
C GLN A 284 1.03 -10.82 -0.91
N VAL A 285 0.82 -11.22 0.34
CA VAL A 285 0.15 -10.35 1.32
C VAL A 285 1.11 -9.40 2.01
N LEU A 286 2.32 -9.86 2.37
CA LEU A 286 3.27 -9.07 3.16
C LEU A 286 4.18 -8.19 2.31
N LEU A 287 4.62 -8.69 1.15
CA LEU A 287 5.60 -7.99 0.32
C LEU A 287 4.97 -7.31 -0.91
N VAL A 288 3.83 -7.81 -1.38
CA VAL A 288 3.11 -7.27 -2.54
C VAL A 288 1.65 -6.98 -2.16
N PRO A 289 1.38 -6.22 -1.10
CA PRO A 289 0.02 -5.95 -0.68
C PRO A 289 -0.73 -5.16 -1.77
N SER A 290 -1.99 -5.48 -2.00
CA SER A 290 -2.84 -4.71 -2.90
C SER A 290 -3.15 -3.34 -2.29
N LEU A 291 -2.87 -2.29 -3.04
CA LEU A 291 -3.26 -0.92 -2.69
C LEU A 291 -4.75 -0.74 -2.97
N ARG A 292 -5.57 -0.58 -1.92
CA ARG A 292 -7.02 -0.40 -2.07
C ARG A 292 -7.43 1.06 -2.17
N ILE A 293 -6.71 1.93 -1.47
CA ILE A 293 -6.98 3.35 -1.40
C ILE A 293 -5.74 4.09 -1.86
N PRO A 294 -5.85 4.96 -2.88
CA PRO A 294 -4.74 5.80 -3.30
C PRO A 294 -4.29 6.69 -2.16
N VAL A 295 -3.00 6.66 -1.86
CA VAL A 295 -2.40 7.44 -0.78
C VAL A 295 -1.64 8.58 -1.40
N GLN A 296 -1.95 9.81 -1.00
CA GLN A 296 -1.16 10.98 -1.37
C GLN A 296 -0.12 11.23 -0.27
N PHE A 297 1.07 11.63 -0.69
CA PHE A 297 2.10 12.02 0.26
C PHE A 297 1.84 13.47 0.73
N GLU A 298 1.60 13.64 2.02
CA GLU A 298 1.44 14.93 2.66
C GLU A 298 2.32 15.01 3.91
N ASN A 299 2.90 16.16 4.18
CA ASN A 299 3.80 16.34 5.31
C ASN A 299 3.06 16.42 6.64
N SER A 300 1.84 16.97 6.64
CA SER A 300 1.02 17.08 7.84
C SER A 300 -0.18 16.15 7.76
N LEU A 301 -0.26 15.21 8.68
CA LEU A 301 -1.35 14.26 8.82
C LEU A 301 -2.06 14.52 10.14
N ILE A 302 -3.38 14.67 10.10
CA ILE A 302 -4.19 15.00 11.27
C ILE A 302 -5.32 13.98 11.38
N VAL A 303 -5.37 13.25 12.48
CA VAL A 303 -6.48 12.36 12.81
C VAL A 303 -7.39 13.04 13.83
N GLN A 304 -8.64 13.28 13.46
CA GLN A 304 -9.65 13.90 14.31
C GLN A 304 -10.62 12.85 14.84
N PHE A 305 -10.48 12.46 16.09
CA PHE A 305 -11.45 11.59 16.75
C PHE A 305 -12.69 12.39 17.15
N ILE A 306 -13.83 11.98 16.64
CA ILE A 306 -15.12 12.58 16.90
C ILE A 306 -15.96 11.57 17.67
N HIS A 307 -15.95 11.67 18.99
CA HIS A 307 -16.68 10.77 19.87
C HIS A 307 -18.10 11.27 20.09
N VAL A 308 -19.07 10.61 19.46
CA VAL A 308 -20.49 10.88 19.61
C VAL A 308 -21.06 9.94 20.68
N TYR A 309 -21.39 10.47 21.87
CA TYR A 309 -21.83 9.67 23.01
C TYR A 309 -23.35 9.85 23.31
N GLY A 310 -24.01 8.74 23.71
CA GLY A 310 -25.46 8.68 23.85
C GLY A 310 -26.02 9.15 25.23
N SER A 311 -25.25 9.03 26.30
CA SER A 311 -25.75 9.32 27.66
C SER A 311 -24.75 10.09 28.51
N GLU A 312 -25.23 10.89 29.47
CA GLU A 312 -24.38 11.63 30.42
C GLU A 312 -23.49 10.72 31.27
N THR A 313 -23.90 9.47 31.51
CA THR A 313 -23.04 8.47 32.15
C THR A 313 -21.81 8.09 31.33
N GLY A 314 -21.82 8.40 30.06
CA GLY A 314 -20.70 8.20 29.16
C GLY A 314 -19.58 9.24 29.25
N LYS A 315 -19.74 10.32 30.00
CA LYS A 315 -18.69 11.36 30.11
C LYS A 315 -17.39 10.83 30.71
N ASP A 316 -17.45 9.87 31.64
CA ASP A 316 -16.29 9.33 32.34
C ASP A 316 -16.05 7.82 32.08
N SER A 317 -17.03 7.11 31.51
CA SER A 317 -16.98 5.65 31.31
C SER A 317 -16.71 5.23 29.85
N SER A 318 -16.13 6.10 29.05
CA SER A 318 -15.94 5.78 27.61
C SER A 318 -15.07 4.54 27.36
N GLY A 319 -14.31 4.08 28.34
CA GLY A 319 -13.54 2.83 28.24
C GLY A 319 -12.62 2.73 27.02
N LEU A 320 -12.60 3.75 26.15
CA LEU A 320 -11.79 3.82 24.95
C LEU A 320 -10.52 4.60 25.26
N ASP A 321 -9.39 3.93 25.14
CA ASP A 321 -8.07 4.53 25.41
C ASP A 321 -7.52 5.21 24.16
N TRP A 322 -7.89 6.49 23.95
CA TRP A 322 -7.37 7.30 22.86
C TRP A 322 -5.84 7.43 22.89
N LYS A 323 -5.26 7.46 24.10
CA LYS A 323 -3.81 7.54 24.26
C LYS A 323 -3.11 6.25 23.83
N LEU A 324 -3.76 5.11 24.00
CA LEU A 324 -3.26 3.84 23.49
C LEU A 324 -3.22 3.84 21.96
N ILE A 325 -4.26 4.33 21.30
CA ILE A 325 -4.28 4.46 19.84
C ILE A 325 -3.17 5.40 19.37
N GLU A 326 -3.05 6.56 20.00
CA GLU A 326 -1.99 7.53 19.68
C GLU A 326 -0.61 6.92 19.83
N ARG A 327 -0.31 6.27 20.96
CA ARG A 327 0.98 5.59 21.21
C ARG A 327 1.28 4.49 20.19
N THR A 328 0.24 3.78 19.73
CA THR A 328 0.39 2.72 18.73
C THR A 328 0.97 3.25 17.41
N PHE A 329 0.59 4.47 17.02
CA PHE A 329 1.12 5.12 15.82
C PHE A 329 2.44 5.87 16.08
N MET A 330 2.53 6.51 17.23
CA MET A 330 3.70 7.28 17.65
C MET A 330 4.69 6.35 18.36
N ASP A 331 5.32 5.44 17.61
CA ASP A 331 6.34 4.55 18.18
C ASP A 331 7.50 5.42 18.69
N GLU A 332 7.61 5.51 20.01
CA GLU A 332 8.50 6.43 20.70
C GLU A 332 9.93 6.31 20.17
N ALA A 333 10.43 7.38 19.60
CA ALA A 333 11.85 7.65 19.35
C ALA A 333 12.62 6.66 18.46
N ASN A 334 11.97 5.83 17.65
CA ASN A 334 12.66 4.91 16.73
C ASN A 334 12.79 5.50 15.33
N GLU A 335 14.03 5.50 14.80
CA GLU A 335 14.36 5.83 13.41
C GLU A 335 13.58 5.01 12.37
N ASN A 336 12.89 3.95 12.81
CA ASN A 336 12.10 3.02 12.01
C ASN A 336 10.57 3.15 12.22
N GLY A 337 10.07 4.32 12.59
CA GLY A 337 8.64 4.59 12.76
C GLY A 337 7.80 4.42 11.49
N LEU A 338 6.50 4.67 11.59
CA LEU A 338 5.55 4.62 10.47
C LEU A 338 5.78 5.76 9.47
N LEU A 339 6.12 6.93 9.96
CA LEU A 339 6.25 8.16 9.18
C LEU A 339 7.52 8.17 8.34
N LEU A 340 7.45 8.75 7.16
CA LEU A 340 8.57 8.90 6.24
C LEU A 340 9.10 10.34 6.24
N GLY A 341 10.40 10.49 6.35
CA GLY A 341 11.07 11.79 6.24
C GLY A 341 10.65 12.76 7.34
N ASP A 342 10.01 13.85 6.94
CA ASP A 342 9.55 14.95 7.80
C ASP A 342 8.02 14.95 8.05
N GLN A 343 7.35 13.84 7.76
CA GLN A 343 5.93 13.74 8.06
C GLN A 343 5.65 13.93 9.55
N SER A 344 4.64 14.72 9.85
CA SER A 344 4.09 14.89 11.20
C SER A 344 2.71 14.26 11.30
N LEU A 345 2.43 13.62 12.41
CA LEU A 345 1.11 13.06 12.70
C LEU A 345 0.59 13.67 14.01
N THR A 346 -0.61 14.20 13.95
CA THR A 346 -1.25 14.85 15.10
C THR A 346 -2.61 14.22 15.35
N PHE A 347 -2.95 13.99 16.61
CA PHE A 347 -4.24 13.49 17.04
C PHE A 347 -5.01 14.58 17.76
N LYS A 348 -6.29 14.76 17.39
CA LYS A 348 -7.22 15.67 18.04
C LYS A 348 -8.47 14.90 18.44
N THR A 349 -9.01 15.14 19.64
CA THR A 349 -10.20 14.44 20.14
C THR A 349 -11.28 15.45 20.45
N TYR A 350 -12.47 15.21 19.88
CA TYR A 350 -13.67 16.02 20.09
C TYR A 350 -14.79 15.15 20.65
N LYS A 351 -15.60 15.71 21.53
CA LYS A 351 -16.75 15.02 22.15
C LYS A 351 -18.03 15.74 21.76
N VAL A 352 -18.98 14.99 21.25
CA VAL A 352 -20.28 15.51 20.81
C VAL A 352 -21.39 14.70 21.48
N SER A 353 -22.35 15.37 22.09
CA SER A 353 -23.53 14.70 22.65
C SER A 353 -24.46 14.27 21.52
N TYR A 354 -24.86 13.01 21.52
CA TYR A 354 -25.81 12.48 20.52
C TYR A 354 -27.17 13.22 20.58
N SER A 355 -27.63 13.60 21.79
CA SER A 355 -28.88 14.34 21.99
C SER A 355 -28.84 15.77 21.44
N GLU A 356 -27.66 16.39 21.39
CA GLU A 356 -27.46 17.76 20.90
C GLU A 356 -27.11 17.79 19.41
N CYS A 357 -26.76 16.64 18.82
CA CYS A 357 -26.36 16.51 17.43
C CYS A 357 -27.54 16.01 16.58
N SER A 358 -28.33 16.92 16.03
CA SER A 358 -29.44 16.58 15.14
C SER A 358 -28.99 15.82 13.89
N ILE A 359 -27.82 16.14 13.35
CA ILE A 359 -27.21 15.46 12.21
C ILE A 359 -26.85 14.01 12.57
N CYS A 360 -26.29 13.79 13.76
CA CYS A 360 -25.92 12.44 14.21
C CYS A 360 -27.15 11.54 14.32
N SER A 361 -28.22 12.04 14.96
CA SER A 361 -29.47 11.29 15.10
C SER A 361 -30.15 11.02 13.77
N PHE A 362 -30.17 12.00 12.86
CA PHE A 362 -30.69 11.85 11.51
C PHE A 362 -29.87 10.82 10.72
N ALA A 363 -28.53 10.90 10.75
CA ALA A 363 -27.64 10.00 10.03
C ALA A 363 -27.80 8.55 10.47
N ILE A 364 -27.85 8.30 11.77
CA ILE A 364 -28.07 6.96 12.33
C ILE A 364 -29.46 6.45 11.95
N ALA A 365 -30.53 7.24 12.18
CA ALA A 365 -31.90 6.81 11.89
C ALA A 365 -32.11 6.48 10.41
N ARG A 366 -31.47 7.20 9.51
CA ARG A 366 -31.56 6.96 8.07
C ARG A 366 -30.69 5.81 7.57
N SER A 367 -29.69 5.41 8.32
CA SER A 367 -28.76 4.34 7.93
C SER A 367 -29.14 2.97 8.51
N ILE A 368 -30.12 2.90 9.42
CA ILE A 368 -30.60 1.63 9.97
C ILE A 368 -31.33 0.84 8.90
N ASN A 369 -30.92 -0.41 8.72
CA ASN A 369 -31.56 -1.42 7.90
C ASN A 369 -31.79 -2.68 8.74
N SER A 370 -32.75 -3.52 8.34
CA SER A 370 -33.03 -4.77 9.01
C SER A 370 -32.82 -5.96 8.09
N TYR A 371 -32.45 -7.08 8.66
CA TYR A 371 -32.36 -8.35 7.98
C TYR A 371 -32.88 -9.48 8.86
N THR A 372 -33.38 -10.53 8.24
CA THR A 372 -33.81 -11.73 8.96
C THR A 372 -32.78 -12.83 8.81
N SER A 373 -32.29 -13.33 9.94
CA SER A 373 -31.43 -14.50 10.00
C SER A 373 -32.21 -15.71 10.51
N ARG A 374 -31.93 -16.87 9.91
CA ARG A 374 -32.51 -18.14 10.40
C ARG A 374 -31.50 -18.81 11.31
N PHE A 375 -31.81 -18.93 12.58
CA PHE A 375 -31.01 -19.76 13.49
C PHE A 375 -31.64 -21.16 13.56
N LEU A 376 -30.81 -22.17 13.31
CA LEU A 376 -31.16 -23.58 13.42
C LEU A 376 -30.94 -24.05 14.86
N PHE A 377 -31.70 -23.51 15.81
CA PHE A 377 -31.87 -24.12 17.13
C PHE A 377 -33.32 -24.51 17.28
N ASP A 378 -33.58 -25.77 17.36
CA ASP A 378 -34.78 -26.54 17.72
C ASP A 378 -36.18 -26.11 17.18
N ASN A 379 -36.40 -24.92 16.73
CA ASN A 379 -37.60 -24.47 16.04
C ASN A 379 -37.27 -23.21 15.27
N TYR A 380 -37.03 -23.29 13.99
CA TYR A 380 -36.90 -22.23 12.95
C TYR A 380 -37.32 -20.81 13.38
N THR A 381 -36.71 -20.25 14.41
CA THR A 381 -36.99 -18.89 14.88
C THR A 381 -36.32 -17.91 13.94
N LEU A 382 -37.14 -17.10 13.27
CA LEU A 382 -36.67 -15.94 12.50
C LEU A 382 -36.33 -14.83 13.49
N ILE A 383 -35.08 -14.45 13.57
CA ILE A 383 -34.64 -13.29 14.32
C ILE A 383 -34.41 -12.15 13.34
N ALA A 384 -35.15 -11.07 13.54
CA ALA A 384 -34.88 -9.81 12.85
C ALA A 384 -33.74 -9.09 13.56
N SER A 385 -32.70 -8.77 12.87
CA SER A 385 -31.56 -8.00 13.38
C SER A 385 -31.39 -6.71 12.58
N GLU A 386 -30.97 -5.66 13.24
CA GLU A 386 -30.70 -4.36 12.62
C GLU A 386 -29.21 -4.18 12.39
N TYR A 387 -28.86 -3.41 11.38
CA TYR A 387 -27.51 -3.00 11.07
C TYR A 387 -27.50 -1.58 10.49
N LEU A 388 -26.33 -0.93 10.49
CA LEU A 388 -26.11 0.36 9.86
C LEU A 388 -25.49 0.18 8.48
N ASP A 389 -26.06 0.82 7.47
CA ASP A 389 -25.48 0.93 6.14
C ASP A 389 -24.35 1.96 6.15
N SER A 390 -23.12 1.49 6.05
CA SER A 390 -21.93 2.33 6.14
C SER A 390 -21.84 3.36 5.01
N LYS A 391 -22.24 2.99 3.78
CA LYS A 391 -22.19 3.88 2.61
C LYS A 391 -23.20 5.03 2.76
N ARG A 392 -24.38 4.72 3.22
CA ARG A 392 -25.41 5.73 3.46
C ARG A 392 -25.03 6.67 4.58
N LEU A 393 -24.47 6.11 5.66
CA LEU A 393 -23.96 6.89 6.78
C LEU A 393 -22.82 7.81 6.33
N HIS A 394 -21.86 7.29 5.56
CA HIS A 394 -20.77 8.06 4.96
C HIS A 394 -21.31 9.23 4.12
N GLN A 395 -22.26 8.98 3.23
CA GLN A 395 -22.82 10.02 2.36
C GLN A 395 -23.46 11.15 3.19
N ILE A 396 -24.28 10.80 4.19
CA ILE A 396 -24.95 11.81 5.04
C ILE A 396 -23.91 12.64 5.81
N LEU A 397 -22.91 12.00 6.40
CA LEU A 397 -21.85 12.69 7.15
C LEU A 397 -21.00 13.57 6.24
N SER A 398 -20.70 13.12 5.02
CA SER A 398 -19.97 13.89 4.02
C SER A 398 -20.74 15.12 3.53
N ASP A 399 -22.03 14.94 3.23
CA ASP A 399 -22.91 16.04 2.79
C ASP A 399 -23.15 17.09 3.88
N SER A 400 -23.05 16.69 5.15
CA SER A 400 -23.27 17.55 6.32
C SER A 400 -21.98 17.94 7.05
N ALA A 401 -20.81 17.75 6.44
CA ALA A 401 -19.53 17.89 7.12
C ALA A 401 -19.28 19.30 7.69
N GLU A 402 -19.67 20.37 6.96
CA GLU A 402 -19.52 21.76 7.43
C GLU A 402 -20.41 22.08 8.62
N GLU A 403 -21.66 21.61 8.58
CA GLU A 403 -22.58 21.81 9.70
C GLU A 403 -22.11 21.01 10.93
N PHE A 404 -21.60 19.81 10.70
CA PHE A 404 -21.02 18.99 11.76
C PHE A 404 -19.82 19.68 12.42
N ARG A 405 -18.91 20.26 11.64
CA ARG A 405 -17.77 21.04 12.14
C ARG A 405 -18.21 22.18 13.05
N ARG A 406 -19.26 22.88 12.65
CA ARG A 406 -19.82 23.99 13.44
C ARG A 406 -20.41 23.51 14.78
N VAL A 407 -21.18 22.41 14.77
CA VAL A 407 -21.75 21.80 15.97
C VAL A 407 -20.68 21.29 16.92
N ALA A 408 -19.65 20.66 16.38
CA ALA A 408 -18.54 20.10 17.14
C ALA A 408 -17.48 21.13 17.57
N GLY A 409 -17.57 22.38 17.08
CA GLY A 409 -16.64 23.46 17.45
C GLY A 409 -15.21 23.26 16.93
N PHE A 410 -15.05 22.69 15.73
CA PHE A 410 -13.72 22.50 15.14
C PHE A 410 -13.12 23.82 14.68
N PRO A 411 -11.80 24.01 14.85
CA PRO A 411 -11.11 25.16 14.26
C PRO A 411 -11.11 25.08 12.72
N GLU A 412 -11.22 26.23 12.05
CA GLU A 412 -11.30 26.32 10.59
C GLU A 412 -9.99 26.02 9.86
N GLU A 413 -8.84 26.04 10.57
CA GLU A 413 -7.51 26.03 9.95
C GLU A 413 -6.70 24.78 10.30
N ASP A 414 -7.05 23.64 9.74
CA ASP A 414 -6.15 22.50 9.70
C ASP A 414 -5.53 22.39 8.31
N PHE A 415 -4.26 22.79 8.18
CA PHE A 415 -3.48 22.61 6.96
C PHE A 415 -2.91 21.20 6.91
N GLY A 416 -3.20 20.47 5.83
CA GLY A 416 -2.73 19.11 5.63
C GLY A 416 -3.86 18.12 5.40
N ARG A 417 -3.53 16.83 5.45
CA ARG A 417 -4.52 15.77 5.29
C ARG A 417 -5.21 15.51 6.62
N VAL A 418 -6.48 15.88 6.69
CA VAL A 418 -7.33 15.64 7.86
C VAL A 418 -8.16 14.39 7.63
N LEU A 419 -8.12 13.45 8.60
CA LEU A 419 -8.96 12.25 8.64
C LEU A 419 -9.93 12.34 9.82
N PRO A 420 -11.22 12.61 9.61
CA PRO A 420 -12.22 12.50 10.64
C PRO A 420 -12.52 11.02 10.93
N VAL A 421 -12.53 10.68 12.22
CA VAL A 421 -12.84 9.34 12.73
C VAL A 421 -14.06 9.45 13.62
N TYR A 422 -15.23 9.13 13.08
CA TYR A 422 -16.49 9.19 13.81
C TYR A 422 -16.68 7.92 14.63
N VAL A 423 -16.83 8.06 15.95
CA VAL A 423 -17.09 6.95 16.84
C VAL A 423 -18.45 7.16 17.50
N PHE A 424 -19.46 6.42 17.05
CA PHE A 424 -20.80 6.45 17.60
C PHE A 424 -20.92 5.46 18.76
N ASP A 425 -20.98 5.98 19.98
CA ASP A 425 -21.23 5.22 21.20
C ASP A 425 -22.71 5.36 21.59
N LEU A 426 -23.51 4.43 21.09
CA LEU A 426 -24.94 4.50 21.14
C LEU A 426 -25.50 3.75 22.36
N ASP A 427 -26.47 4.34 23.04
CA ASP A 427 -27.23 3.72 24.13
C ASP A 427 -28.25 2.68 23.62
N HIS A 428 -27.87 1.90 22.62
CA HIS A 428 -28.73 0.87 22.06
C HIS A 428 -28.51 -0.48 22.75
N ASN A 429 -29.60 -1.13 23.17
CA ASN A 429 -29.51 -2.40 23.88
C ASN A 429 -29.24 -3.62 23.00
N MET A 430 -29.52 -3.50 21.68
CA MET A 430 -29.23 -4.54 20.71
C MET A 430 -27.86 -4.28 20.09
N LEU A 431 -27.20 -5.34 19.65
CA LEU A 431 -25.95 -5.22 18.91
C LEU A 431 -26.22 -4.57 17.56
N LEU A 432 -25.57 -3.46 17.28
CA LEU A 432 -25.66 -2.72 16.04
C LEU A 432 -24.27 -2.63 15.41
N LEU A 433 -24.09 -3.22 14.23
CA LEU A 433 -22.83 -3.23 13.49
C LEU A 433 -22.99 -2.55 12.13
N LEU A 434 -21.90 -2.08 11.56
CA LEU A 434 -21.84 -1.56 10.20
C LEU A 434 -21.88 -2.73 9.21
N ASP A 435 -22.70 -2.61 8.17
CA ASP A 435 -22.84 -3.59 7.09
C ASP A 435 -23.03 -5.03 7.58
N ARG A 436 -23.70 -5.22 8.72
CA ARG A 436 -23.97 -6.47 9.45
C ARG A 436 -22.81 -7.06 10.23
N TYR A 437 -21.56 -6.76 9.87
CA TYR A 437 -20.40 -7.51 10.36
C TYR A 437 -19.28 -6.64 10.92
N HIS A 438 -19.23 -5.35 10.57
CA HIS A 438 -18.08 -4.50 10.88
C HIS A 438 -18.33 -3.58 12.08
N GLN A 439 -17.35 -3.49 12.96
CA GLN A 439 -17.33 -2.48 14.02
C GLN A 439 -16.85 -1.13 13.48
N THR A 440 -15.96 -1.18 12.49
CA THR A 440 -15.37 -0.01 11.85
C THR A 440 -15.35 -0.19 10.34
N VAL A 441 -15.55 0.89 9.61
CA VAL A 441 -15.41 0.94 8.15
C VAL A 441 -14.54 2.14 7.77
N ALA A 442 -13.55 1.92 6.94
CA ALA A 442 -12.65 2.95 6.45
C ALA A 442 -13.02 3.35 5.02
N PHE A 443 -13.25 4.64 4.83
CA PHE A 443 -13.35 5.32 3.55
C PHE A 443 -12.07 6.11 3.28
N ARG A 444 -11.92 6.64 2.06
CA ARG A 444 -10.76 7.47 1.72
C ARG A 444 -10.68 8.75 2.56
N ASP A 445 -11.82 9.31 2.90
CA ASP A 445 -12.01 10.63 3.50
C ASP A 445 -12.47 10.58 4.96
N MET A 446 -12.91 9.43 5.45
CA MET A 446 -13.31 9.27 6.84
C MET A 446 -13.27 7.82 7.32
N VAL A 447 -13.27 7.65 8.63
CA VAL A 447 -13.49 6.37 9.31
C VAL A 447 -14.75 6.46 10.14
N ILE A 448 -15.58 5.42 10.10
CA ILE A 448 -16.79 5.33 10.90
C ILE A 448 -16.69 4.10 11.79
N ALA A 449 -16.97 4.28 13.08
CA ALA A 449 -17.00 3.23 14.07
C ALA A 449 -18.31 3.28 14.88
N VAL A 450 -18.80 2.13 15.27
CA VAL A 450 -20.01 2.01 16.08
C VAL A 450 -19.79 1.05 17.23
N ARG A 451 -20.28 1.41 18.40
CA ARG A 451 -20.42 0.48 19.52
C ARG A 451 -21.75 0.73 20.25
N THR A 452 -22.26 -0.30 20.86
CA THR A 452 -23.52 -0.30 21.60
C THR A 452 -23.34 -0.87 23.02
N ARG A 453 -24.38 -0.90 23.84
CA ARG A 453 -24.32 -1.48 25.19
C ARG A 453 -24.04 -2.96 25.18
N ASN A 454 -24.55 -3.69 24.19
CA ASN A 454 -24.21 -5.10 24.03
C ASN A 454 -22.76 -5.26 23.63
N THR A 455 -21.99 -6.06 24.37
CA THR A 455 -20.54 -6.08 24.31
C THR A 455 -19.97 -7.32 23.66
N GLN A 456 -20.78 -8.33 23.34
CA GLN A 456 -20.26 -9.61 22.91
C GLN A 456 -20.95 -10.14 21.67
N THR A 457 -20.17 -10.56 20.70
CA THR A 457 -20.59 -11.48 19.64
C THR A 457 -19.95 -12.85 19.87
N VAL A 458 -20.71 -13.89 19.59
CA VAL A 458 -20.18 -15.25 19.56
C VAL A 458 -19.67 -15.51 18.17
N SER A 459 -18.39 -15.85 18.02
CA SER A 459 -17.87 -16.35 16.76
C SER A 459 -18.06 -17.85 16.69
N ASP A 460 -18.24 -18.42 15.49
CA ASP A 460 -18.24 -19.87 15.28
C ASP A 460 -16.84 -20.49 15.44
N TYR A 461 -15.89 -19.67 15.77
CA TYR A 461 -14.54 -20.07 16.03
C TYR A 461 -14.44 -20.73 17.41
N SER A 462 -13.93 -21.96 17.45
CA SER A 462 -13.74 -22.67 18.69
C SER A 462 -12.28 -22.96 18.96
N CYS A 463 -11.91 -22.83 20.22
CA CYS A 463 -10.60 -23.25 20.70
C CYS A 463 -10.79 -24.24 21.85
N ASN A 464 -10.26 -25.45 21.68
CA ASN A 464 -10.40 -26.52 22.65
C ASN A 464 -11.86 -26.79 23.06
N GLY A 465 -12.77 -26.80 22.07
CA GLY A 465 -14.21 -27.00 22.27
C GLY A 465 -14.96 -25.85 22.96
N ARG A 466 -14.34 -24.68 23.10
CA ARG A 466 -14.97 -23.48 23.63
C ARG A 466 -15.10 -22.41 22.54
N HIS A 467 -16.29 -21.82 22.47
CA HIS A 467 -16.51 -20.69 21.56
C HIS A 467 -15.64 -19.49 21.94
N VAL A 468 -15.14 -18.82 20.94
CA VAL A 468 -14.42 -17.54 21.07
C VAL A 468 -15.46 -16.42 21.10
N PHE A 469 -15.37 -15.57 22.12
CA PHE A 469 -16.21 -14.40 22.24
C PHE A 469 -15.40 -13.17 21.80
N THR A 470 -15.96 -12.39 20.88
CA THR A 470 -15.38 -11.11 20.46
C THR A 470 -16.02 -9.99 21.27
N GLN A 471 -15.22 -9.18 21.94
CA GLN A 471 -15.66 -8.01 22.66
C GLN A 471 -15.88 -6.85 21.68
N THR A 472 -17.12 -6.46 21.48
CA THR A 472 -17.48 -5.37 20.55
C THR A 472 -17.29 -3.97 21.15
N ARG A 473 -16.96 -3.86 22.44
CA ARG A 473 -16.64 -2.56 23.06
C ARG A 473 -15.17 -2.15 22.89
N GLU A 474 -14.30 -3.09 22.62
CA GLU A 474 -12.88 -2.83 22.38
C GLU A 474 -12.71 -2.39 20.94
N LEU A 475 -12.69 -1.08 20.70
CA LEU A 475 -12.53 -0.49 19.36
C LEU A 475 -11.11 -0.05 19.03
N GLU A 476 -10.17 -0.08 19.97
CA GLU A 476 -8.81 0.43 19.78
C GLU A 476 -8.13 -0.18 18.57
N ARG A 477 -8.12 -1.50 18.53
CA ARG A 477 -7.51 -2.20 17.40
C ARG A 477 -8.28 -2.04 16.07
N PRO A 478 -9.63 -2.23 15.98
CA PRO A 478 -10.37 -1.91 14.76
C PRO A 478 -10.12 -0.49 14.26
N LEU A 479 -10.05 0.49 15.15
CA LEU A 479 -9.75 1.88 14.79
C LEU A 479 -8.34 2.03 14.20
N VAL A 480 -7.33 1.42 14.84
CA VAL A 480 -5.95 1.42 14.31
C VAL A 480 -5.92 0.84 12.91
N GLY A 481 -6.54 -0.32 12.67
CA GLY A 481 -6.61 -0.93 11.34
C GLY A 481 -7.32 -0.04 10.31
N SER A 482 -8.42 0.60 10.70
CA SER A 482 -9.18 1.49 9.82
C SER A 482 -8.46 2.80 9.51
N ILE A 483 -7.72 3.36 10.47
CA ILE A 483 -6.86 4.52 10.25
C ILE A 483 -5.72 4.17 9.28
N LEU A 484 -5.05 3.02 9.48
CA LEU A 484 -4.03 2.53 8.54
C LEU A 484 -4.60 2.36 7.13
N GLN A 485 -5.80 1.82 7.01
CA GLN A 485 -6.46 1.66 5.72
C GLN A 485 -6.77 3.00 5.05
N SER A 486 -7.33 3.95 5.77
CA SER A 486 -7.74 5.24 5.24
C SER A 486 -6.56 6.15 4.92
N MET A 487 -5.58 6.25 5.84
CA MET A 487 -4.42 7.14 5.68
C MET A 487 -3.35 6.59 4.75
N TRP A 488 -3.08 5.28 4.83
CA TRP A 488 -1.95 4.64 4.14
C TRP A 488 -2.35 3.50 3.21
N GLY A 489 -3.65 3.27 3.01
CA GLY A 489 -4.16 2.25 2.09
C GLY A 489 -3.87 0.81 2.53
N VAL A 490 -3.50 0.58 3.79
CA VAL A 490 -3.17 -0.75 4.31
C VAL A 490 -4.44 -1.54 4.53
N SER A 491 -4.67 -2.55 3.68
CA SER A 491 -5.83 -3.41 3.83
C SER A 491 -5.70 -4.33 5.06
N PRO A 492 -6.72 -4.39 5.93
CA PRO A 492 -6.68 -5.28 7.09
C PRO A 492 -6.67 -6.76 6.72
N THR A 493 -7.23 -7.11 5.58
CA THR A 493 -7.37 -8.49 5.12
C THR A 493 -6.99 -8.62 3.65
N HIS A 494 -6.57 -9.80 3.25
CA HIS A 494 -6.34 -10.15 1.85
C HIS A 494 -7.63 -10.67 1.23
N MET A 495 -8.01 -10.16 0.07
CA MET A 495 -9.18 -10.65 -0.67
C MET A 495 -8.74 -11.35 -1.95
N LEU A 496 -9.19 -12.58 -2.11
CA LEU A 496 -8.92 -13.40 -3.26
C LEU A 496 -10.21 -13.76 -3.99
N TRP A 497 -10.24 -13.56 -5.30
CA TRP A 497 -11.36 -14.07 -6.11
C TRP A 497 -11.26 -15.58 -6.26
N SER A 498 -12.31 -16.29 -5.87
CA SER A 498 -12.41 -17.72 -6.05
C SER A 498 -13.32 -18.08 -7.25
N PRO A 499 -12.76 -18.58 -8.35
CA PRO A 499 -13.57 -19.03 -9.49
C PRO A 499 -14.51 -20.19 -9.12
N ARG A 500 -14.08 -21.04 -8.18
CA ARG A 500 -14.85 -22.20 -7.70
C ARG A 500 -16.14 -21.79 -6.99
N HIS A 501 -16.09 -20.73 -6.20
CA HIS A 501 -17.22 -20.25 -5.40
C HIS A 501 -17.93 -19.06 -6.05
N ASN A 502 -17.40 -18.55 -7.16
CA ASN A 502 -17.89 -17.36 -7.87
C ASN A 502 -18.10 -16.16 -6.91
N THR A 503 -17.18 -16.01 -5.96
CA THR A 503 -17.23 -14.95 -4.95
C THR A 503 -15.84 -14.55 -4.50
N THR A 504 -15.72 -13.38 -3.88
CA THR A 504 -14.50 -12.95 -3.25
C THR A 504 -14.40 -13.56 -1.85
N LEU A 505 -13.31 -14.26 -1.60
CA LEU A 505 -12.98 -14.85 -0.31
C LEU A 505 -12.03 -13.93 0.43
N VAL A 506 -12.15 -13.93 1.75
CA VAL A 506 -11.26 -13.18 2.62
C VAL A 506 -10.27 -14.14 3.25
N ASP A 507 -8.98 -13.91 2.98
CA ASP A 507 -7.89 -14.66 3.59
C ASP A 507 -7.38 -13.91 4.82
N TYR A 508 -7.55 -14.52 5.98
CA TYR A 508 -7.13 -13.97 7.26
C TYR A 508 -5.77 -14.47 7.72
N THR A 509 -5.14 -15.37 7.00
CA THR A 509 -3.87 -16.01 7.39
C THR A 509 -2.79 -14.98 7.69
N TRP A 510 -2.70 -13.95 6.84
CA TRP A 510 -1.71 -12.89 6.91
C TRP A 510 -2.34 -11.52 7.16
N SER A 511 -3.42 -11.50 7.91
CA SER A 511 -4.11 -10.25 8.20
C SER A 511 -3.16 -9.23 8.84
N VAL A 512 -3.03 -8.09 8.20
CA VAL A 512 -2.21 -6.96 8.70
C VAL A 512 -3.00 -6.10 9.67
N GLY A 513 -4.33 -6.16 9.59
CA GLY A 513 -5.24 -5.49 10.48
C GLY A 513 -5.63 -6.37 11.66
N GLN A 514 -6.78 -6.02 12.23
CA GLN A 514 -7.26 -6.70 13.39
C GLN A 514 -8.31 -7.73 13.05
N THR A 515 -7.87 -8.94 12.98
CA THR A 515 -8.74 -10.11 12.97
C THR A 515 -8.19 -11.13 13.97
N PRO A 516 -9.04 -12.01 14.53
CA PRO A 516 -8.57 -13.07 15.41
C PRO A 516 -7.77 -14.16 14.68
N PHE A 517 -7.55 -14.03 13.39
CA PHE A 517 -6.98 -15.06 12.52
C PHE A 517 -5.63 -14.73 11.92
N GLY A 518 -5.24 -13.45 11.93
CA GLY A 518 -3.97 -13.02 11.34
C GLY A 518 -2.76 -13.23 12.24
N PRO A 519 -1.58 -12.87 11.76
CA PRO A 519 -0.39 -12.86 12.58
C PRO A 519 -0.58 -11.92 13.77
N PHE A 520 -0.28 -12.40 14.96
CA PHE A 520 -0.43 -11.62 16.16
C PHE A 520 0.82 -10.81 16.44
N SER A 521 0.63 -9.57 16.87
CA SER A 521 1.67 -8.68 17.34
C SER A 521 1.32 -8.18 18.74
N GLU A 522 2.23 -7.46 19.36
CA GLU A 522 1.93 -6.72 20.58
C GLU A 522 0.71 -5.81 20.39
N ILE A 523 -0.13 -5.70 21.43
CA ILE A 523 -1.41 -4.98 21.32
C ILE A 523 -1.20 -3.47 21.16
N SER A 524 -0.14 -2.96 21.77
CA SER A 524 0.14 -1.53 21.90
C SER A 524 1.08 -0.98 20.82
N THR A 525 1.47 -1.78 19.81
CA THR A 525 2.46 -1.36 18.81
C THR A 525 2.08 -1.84 17.41
N LEU A 526 2.51 -1.07 16.40
CA LEU A 526 2.42 -1.51 15.01
C LEU A 526 3.49 -2.55 14.70
N SER A 527 3.09 -3.62 14.01
CA SER A 527 4.04 -4.58 13.47
C SER A 527 4.87 -3.99 12.32
N PHE A 528 6.03 -4.59 12.05
CA PHE A 528 6.83 -4.20 10.89
C PHE A 528 6.03 -4.34 9.58
N VAL A 529 5.15 -5.34 9.48
CA VAL A 529 4.32 -5.58 8.30
C VAL A 529 3.39 -4.39 8.03
N GLN A 530 2.75 -3.86 9.06
CA GLN A 530 1.88 -2.68 8.96
C GLN A 530 2.67 -1.44 8.54
N LYS A 531 3.83 -1.21 9.17
CA LYS A 531 4.69 -0.06 8.87
C LYS A 531 5.25 -0.14 7.45
N ASP A 532 5.82 -1.29 7.08
CA ASP A 532 6.41 -1.49 5.76
C ASP A 532 5.36 -1.44 4.65
N ALA A 533 4.14 -1.97 4.88
CA ALA A 533 3.04 -1.85 3.93
C ALA A 533 2.61 -0.40 3.73
N ALA A 534 2.47 0.37 4.82
CA ALA A 534 2.11 1.78 4.76
C ALA A 534 3.15 2.61 3.98
N ARG A 535 4.43 2.46 4.31
CA ARG A 535 5.54 3.15 3.64
C ARG A 535 5.65 2.78 2.17
N ARG A 536 5.51 1.51 1.85
CA ARG A 536 5.51 1.02 0.47
C ARG A 536 4.35 1.60 -0.33
N ASN A 537 3.15 1.67 0.25
CA ASN A 537 2.00 2.24 -0.42
C ASN A 537 2.19 3.72 -0.75
N VAL A 538 2.73 4.51 0.17
CA VAL A 538 3.06 5.92 -0.08
C VAL A 538 4.06 6.05 -1.23
N LEU A 539 5.15 5.29 -1.19
CA LEU A 539 6.18 5.34 -2.23
C LEU A 539 5.68 4.85 -3.59
N LEU A 540 4.89 3.77 -3.63
CA LEU A 540 4.29 3.27 -4.87
C LEU A 540 3.31 4.29 -5.48
N THR A 541 2.52 4.97 -4.65
CA THR A 541 1.61 6.00 -5.13
C THR A 541 2.38 7.21 -5.67
N SER A 542 3.42 7.66 -4.97
CA SER A 542 4.30 8.74 -5.44
C SER A 542 5.01 8.36 -6.74
N LEU A 543 5.52 7.13 -6.82
CA LEU A 543 6.15 6.60 -8.04
C LEU A 543 5.18 6.57 -9.22
N ASN A 544 3.95 6.11 -8.99
CA ASN A 544 2.91 6.11 -10.02
C ASN A 544 2.61 7.54 -10.51
N TYR A 545 2.51 8.50 -9.60
CA TYR A 545 2.29 9.92 -9.95
C TYR A 545 3.45 10.47 -10.80
N SER A 546 4.69 10.29 -10.36
CA SER A 546 5.88 10.77 -11.10
C SER A 546 5.97 10.15 -12.49
N ILE A 547 5.66 8.85 -12.64
CA ILE A 547 5.69 8.17 -13.93
C ILE A 547 4.55 8.66 -14.84
N SER A 548 3.32 8.79 -14.31
CA SER A 548 2.19 9.31 -15.08
C SER A 548 2.47 10.70 -15.60
N SER A 549 3.00 11.58 -14.75
CA SER A 549 3.39 12.93 -15.12
C SER A 549 4.53 12.97 -16.16
N ALA A 550 5.49 12.03 -16.07
CA ALA A 550 6.53 11.89 -17.10
C ALA A 550 5.96 11.42 -18.45
N VAL A 551 4.97 10.55 -18.44
CA VAL A 551 4.26 10.09 -19.65
C VAL A 551 3.54 11.26 -20.32
N ASP A 552 2.82 12.08 -19.54
CA ASP A 552 2.12 13.27 -20.06
C ASP A 552 3.08 14.23 -20.76
N VAL A 553 4.31 14.40 -20.23
CA VAL A 553 5.36 15.19 -20.89
C VAL A 553 5.74 14.58 -22.24
N LEU A 554 5.95 13.27 -22.31
CA LEU A 554 6.33 12.60 -23.56
C LEU A 554 5.22 12.67 -24.60
N GLU A 555 3.97 12.57 -24.19
CA GLU A 555 2.81 12.73 -25.08
C GLU A 555 2.70 14.16 -25.61
N SER A 556 2.92 15.16 -24.73
CA SER A 556 2.98 16.56 -25.16
C SER A 556 4.08 16.80 -26.21
N ILE A 557 5.28 16.25 -26.00
CA ILE A 557 6.38 16.32 -26.99
C ILE A 557 5.98 15.65 -28.30
N ALA A 558 5.36 14.47 -28.24
CA ALA A 558 4.92 13.74 -29.43
C ALA A 558 3.86 14.52 -30.22
N ALA A 559 2.88 15.15 -29.53
CA ALA A 559 1.85 15.98 -30.13
C ALA A 559 2.43 17.18 -30.93
N HIS A 560 3.56 17.72 -30.49
CA HIS A 560 4.25 18.82 -31.17
C HIS A 560 5.28 18.38 -32.23
N GLY A 561 5.27 17.10 -32.64
CA GLY A 561 6.12 16.56 -33.70
C GLY A 561 7.52 16.13 -33.27
N GLY A 562 7.71 15.89 -31.98
CA GLY A 562 8.91 15.33 -31.40
C GLY A 562 9.88 16.35 -30.80
N GLU A 563 10.80 15.84 -29.98
CA GLU A 563 11.73 16.64 -29.18
C GLU A 563 12.58 17.64 -29.98
N ARG A 564 13.08 17.22 -31.16
CA ARG A 564 13.97 18.02 -31.99
C ARG A 564 13.27 19.19 -32.67
N LYS A 565 11.95 19.07 -32.88
CA LYS A 565 11.14 20.15 -33.44
C LYS A 565 10.71 21.14 -32.37
N LEU A 566 10.33 20.61 -31.21
CA LEU A 566 9.82 21.42 -30.11
C LEU A 566 10.95 22.18 -29.39
N LEU A 567 12.07 21.48 -29.09
CA LEU A 567 13.14 22.04 -28.26
C LEU A 567 14.30 22.57 -29.10
N LYS A 568 14.70 23.83 -28.89
CA LYS A 568 15.92 24.41 -29.45
C LYS A 568 17.14 23.69 -28.88
N ARG A 569 18.28 23.67 -29.64
CA ARG A 569 19.46 22.88 -29.32
C ARG A 569 19.92 22.94 -27.86
N ASN A 570 19.96 24.12 -27.26
CA ASN A 570 20.40 24.26 -25.86
C ASN A 570 19.40 23.67 -24.87
N ARG A 571 18.10 23.91 -25.06
CA ARG A 571 17.02 23.33 -24.24
C ARG A 571 16.90 21.82 -24.43
N HIS A 572 17.16 21.32 -25.63
CA HIS A 572 17.19 19.91 -25.92
C HIS A 572 18.30 19.16 -25.14
N VAL A 573 19.49 19.75 -25.04
CA VAL A 573 20.57 19.16 -24.23
C VAL A 573 20.21 19.14 -22.75
N GLU A 574 19.66 20.21 -22.21
CA GLU A 574 19.21 20.27 -20.82
C GLU A 574 18.06 19.28 -20.56
N PHE A 575 17.09 19.18 -21.46
CA PHE A 575 16.02 18.19 -21.39
C PHE A 575 16.57 16.77 -21.31
N LEU A 576 17.50 16.37 -22.19
CA LEU A 576 18.11 15.03 -22.17
C LEU A 576 18.87 14.76 -20.88
N GLN A 577 19.62 15.73 -20.37
CA GLN A 577 20.37 15.60 -19.11
C GLN A 577 19.42 15.41 -17.92
N ARG A 578 18.38 16.22 -17.82
CA ARG A 578 17.38 16.14 -16.76
C ARG A 578 16.55 14.85 -16.87
N TRP A 579 16.16 14.45 -18.09
CA TRP A 579 15.41 13.23 -18.33
C TRP A 579 16.20 11.98 -17.90
N ASN A 580 17.46 11.89 -18.28
CA ASN A 580 18.29 10.76 -17.88
C ASN A 580 18.61 10.77 -16.37
N PHE A 581 18.71 11.95 -15.75
CA PHE A 581 18.91 12.07 -14.33
C PHE A 581 17.64 11.69 -13.55
N PHE A 582 16.47 12.10 -14.00
CA PHE A 582 15.18 11.68 -13.50
C PHE A 582 15.05 10.14 -13.52
N LYS A 583 15.24 9.52 -14.68
CA LYS A 583 15.22 8.06 -14.81
C LYS A 583 16.18 7.38 -13.84
N TYR A 584 17.40 7.86 -13.76
CA TYR A 584 18.40 7.30 -12.85
C TYR A 584 17.96 7.35 -11.39
N LYS A 585 17.37 8.46 -10.95
CA LYS A 585 16.82 8.58 -9.59
C LYS A 585 15.64 7.64 -9.35
N LEU A 586 14.74 7.47 -10.33
CA LEU A 586 13.66 6.48 -10.23
C LEU A 586 14.20 5.05 -10.09
N ASP A 587 15.20 4.66 -10.87
CA ASP A 587 15.85 3.35 -10.75
C ASP A 587 16.47 3.16 -9.37
N LYS A 588 17.08 4.21 -8.80
CA LYS A 588 17.61 4.18 -7.44
C LYS A 588 16.50 4.10 -6.37
N ALA A 589 15.38 4.79 -6.56
CA ALA A 589 14.23 4.70 -5.66
C ALA A 589 13.68 3.27 -5.64
N VAL A 590 13.50 2.63 -6.80
CA VAL A 590 13.06 1.24 -6.92
C VAL A 590 14.08 0.29 -6.28
N SER A 591 15.37 0.51 -6.50
CA SER A 591 16.44 -0.27 -5.87
C SER A 591 16.42 -0.15 -4.34
N ALA A 592 16.25 1.06 -3.80
CA ALA A 592 16.14 1.28 -2.36
C ALA A 592 14.87 0.62 -1.78
N MET A 593 13.74 0.67 -2.49
CA MET A 593 12.51 -0.04 -2.10
C MET A 593 12.72 -1.57 -2.03
N SER A 594 13.49 -2.14 -2.96
CA SER A 594 13.80 -3.57 -2.96
C SER A 594 14.65 -4.00 -1.76
N LEU A 595 15.49 -3.10 -1.26
CA LEU A 595 16.29 -3.28 -0.06
C LEU A 595 15.53 -2.94 1.23
N LEU A 596 14.26 -2.55 1.13
CA LEU A 596 13.41 -2.06 2.23
C LEU A 596 13.99 -0.81 2.92
N ASP A 597 14.80 -0.04 2.20
CA ASP A 597 15.32 1.27 2.62
C ASP A 597 14.36 2.37 2.12
N PHE A 598 13.27 2.55 2.84
CA PHE A 598 12.21 3.46 2.45
C PHE A 598 12.60 4.93 2.55
N GLU A 599 13.52 5.27 3.46
CA GLU A 599 14.02 6.66 3.61
C GLU A 599 14.83 7.09 2.38
N MET A 600 15.74 6.23 1.93
CA MET A 600 16.50 6.51 0.71
C MET A 600 15.61 6.47 -0.53
N ALA A 601 14.62 5.58 -0.58
CA ALA A 601 13.64 5.58 -1.66
C ALA A 601 12.89 6.91 -1.74
N LEU A 602 12.43 7.44 -0.60
CA LEU A 602 11.77 8.73 -0.52
C LEU A 602 12.67 9.88 -0.96
N TYR A 603 13.92 9.88 -0.51
CA TYR A 603 14.91 10.88 -0.92
C TYR A 603 15.06 10.93 -2.46
N TYR A 604 15.21 9.76 -3.10
CA TYR A 604 15.33 9.69 -4.55
C TYR A 604 14.05 10.14 -5.26
N MET A 605 12.87 9.79 -4.73
CA MET A 605 11.59 10.23 -5.28
C MET A 605 11.46 11.76 -5.24
N ARG A 606 11.63 12.38 -4.06
CA ARG A 606 11.59 13.84 -3.91
C ARG A 606 12.63 14.57 -4.76
N SER A 607 13.85 14.01 -4.82
CA SER A 607 14.90 14.56 -5.66
C SER A 607 14.56 14.48 -7.15
N SER A 608 13.82 13.44 -7.58
CA SER A 608 13.39 13.29 -8.98
C SER A 608 12.29 14.28 -9.37
N ASP A 609 11.47 14.72 -8.42
CA ASP A 609 10.39 15.67 -8.67
C ASP A 609 10.91 17.03 -9.14
N HIS A 610 12.09 17.47 -8.67
CA HIS A 610 12.73 18.69 -9.17
C HIS A 610 13.08 18.59 -10.66
N ASP A 611 13.60 17.42 -11.09
CA ASP A 611 13.93 17.21 -12.49
C ASP A 611 12.68 17.14 -13.35
N LEU A 612 11.64 16.47 -12.86
CA LEU A 612 10.35 16.37 -13.54
C LEU A 612 9.69 17.75 -13.70
N TYR A 613 9.69 18.57 -12.65
CA TYR A 613 9.18 19.93 -12.71
C TYR A 613 9.94 20.78 -13.73
N ALA A 614 11.28 20.68 -13.75
CA ALA A 614 12.10 21.41 -14.72
C ALA A 614 11.82 20.93 -16.16
N ILE A 615 11.65 19.65 -16.39
CA ILE A 615 11.28 19.05 -17.68
C ILE A 615 9.92 19.58 -18.14
N HIS A 616 8.91 19.58 -17.26
CA HIS A 616 7.60 20.18 -17.55
C HIS A 616 7.71 21.65 -17.95
N SER A 617 8.45 22.43 -17.19
CA SER A 617 8.67 23.84 -17.47
C SER A 617 9.33 24.07 -18.83
N LEU A 618 10.36 23.30 -19.19
CA LEU A 618 11.05 23.36 -20.48
C LEU A 618 10.08 23.08 -21.64
N VAL A 619 9.27 22.02 -21.52
CA VAL A 619 8.31 21.63 -22.56
C VAL A 619 7.19 22.64 -22.68
N TYR A 620 6.63 23.10 -21.57
CA TYR A 620 5.58 24.11 -21.53
C TYR A 620 6.03 25.42 -22.19
N HIS A 621 7.17 25.97 -21.83
CA HIS A 621 7.69 27.18 -22.45
C HIS A 621 7.99 27.01 -23.94
N ALA A 622 8.47 25.82 -24.36
CA ALA A 622 8.71 25.54 -25.76
C ALA A 622 7.41 25.45 -26.57
N SER A 623 6.34 24.85 -26.02
CA SER A 623 5.03 24.79 -26.67
C SER A 623 4.41 26.17 -26.83
N GLN A 624 4.48 27.01 -25.79
CA GLN A 624 4.01 28.39 -25.83
C GLN A 624 4.75 29.23 -26.90
N GLU A 625 6.06 29.07 -27.02
CA GLU A 625 6.83 29.76 -28.07
C GLU A 625 6.41 29.29 -29.47
N LEU A 626 6.10 28.00 -29.67
CA LEU A 626 5.64 27.45 -30.93
C LEU A 626 4.26 28.03 -31.32
N GLU A 627 3.33 28.05 -30.39
CA GLU A 627 2.00 28.63 -30.56
C GLU A 627 2.07 30.13 -30.88
N ALA A 628 2.89 30.89 -30.16
CA ALA A 628 3.09 32.31 -30.42
C ALA A 628 3.69 32.57 -31.83
N SER A 629 4.56 31.67 -32.33
CA SER A 629 5.11 31.80 -33.69
C SER A 629 4.08 31.54 -34.78
N LEU A 630 3.11 30.68 -34.52
CA LEU A 630 2.00 30.38 -35.45
C LEU A 630 0.99 31.57 -35.55
N VAL A 631 0.79 32.30 -34.46
CA VAL A 631 -0.10 33.52 -34.44
C VAL A 631 0.54 34.67 -35.20
N CYS A 632 1.84 34.71 -35.43
CA CYS A 632 2.54 35.76 -36.14
C CYS A 632 2.52 35.63 -37.68
N PHE A 633 1.85 34.67 -38.27
CA PHE A 633 1.53 34.70 -39.71
C PHE A 633 0.50 35.81 -39.96
N LYS A 634 0.99 37.04 -40.15
CA LYS A 634 0.18 38.08 -40.73
C LYS A 634 -0.24 37.61 -42.11
N ASP A 635 -1.51 37.61 -42.39
CA ASP A 635 -2.01 37.44 -43.75
C ASP A 635 -1.18 38.30 -44.67
N PRO A 636 -0.70 37.77 -45.79
CA PRO A 636 0.09 38.54 -46.71
C PRO A 636 -0.71 39.80 -47.04
N PRO A 637 -0.09 40.99 -46.97
CA PRO A 637 -0.84 42.26 -47.17
C PRO A 637 -1.57 42.12 -48.52
N PHE A 638 -2.84 42.42 -48.50
CA PHE A 638 -3.70 42.36 -49.67
C PHE A 638 -2.99 43.07 -50.81
N PRO A 639 -2.81 42.46 -52.01
CA PRO A 639 -1.95 43.00 -53.05
C PRO A 639 -2.62 44.21 -53.74
N TRP A 640 -2.71 45.31 -52.99
CA TRP A 640 -3.27 46.57 -53.50
C TRP A 640 -2.61 47.05 -54.75
N SER A 641 -1.30 46.83 -54.91
CA SER A 641 -0.55 47.12 -56.11
C SER A 641 -1.10 46.40 -57.34
N PHE A 642 -1.50 45.16 -57.22
CA PHE A 642 -2.10 44.38 -58.31
C PHE A 642 -3.52 44.91 -58.63
N VAL A 643 -4.34 45.25 -57.63
CA VAL A 643 -5.67 45.84 -57.80
C VAL A 643 -5.55 47.20 -58.49
N PHE A 644 -4.64 48.07 -58.06
CA PHE A 644 -4.38 49.34 -58.71
C PHE A 644 -3.86 49.18 -60.14
N MET A 645 -3.00 48.24 -60.43
CA MET A 645 -2.52 47.97 -61.78
C MET A 645 -3.67 47.50 -62.68
N VAL A 646 -4.52 46.58 -62.24
CA VAL A 646 -5.69 46.14 -63.00
C VAL A 646 -6.68 47.27 -63.22
N ALA A 647 -6.95 48.08 -62.19
CA ALA A 647 -7.84 49.26 -62.29
C ALA A 647 -7.29 50.29 -63.28
N THR A 648 -5.99 50.59 -63.25
CA THR A 648 -5.37 51.52 -64.18
C THR A 648 -5.39 50.98 -65.60
N LEU A 649 -5.15 49.71 -65.84
CA LEU A 649 -5.27 49.07 -67.16
C LEU A 649 -6.70 49.12 -67.70
N LEU A 650 -7.70 48.86 -66.85
CA LEU A 650 -9.12 48.99 -67.21
C LEU A 650 -9.49 50.44 -67.53
N LEU A 651 -9.05 51.40 -66.75
CA LEU A 651 -9.26 52.84 -67.03
C LEU A 651 -8.60 53.25 -68.32
N LEU A 652 -7.37 52.80 -68.56
CA LEU A 652 -6.63 53.06 -69.81
C LEU A 652 -7.35 52.47 -71.03
N GLY A 653 -7.81 51.23 -70.92
CA GLY A 653 -8.61 50.54 -71.96
C GLY A 653 -9.92 51.31 -72.22
N PHE A 654 -10.62 51.76 -71.18
CA PHE A 654 -11.79 52.57 -71.33
C PHE A 654 -11.50 53.94 -72.00
N TYR A 655 -10.40 54.59 -71.62
CA TYR A 655 -9.95 55.86 -72.22
C TYR A 655 -9.62 55.67 -73.73
N ILE A 656 -8.86 54.63 -74.09
CA ILE A 656 -8.53 54.33 -75.48
C ILE A 656 -9.82 54.07 -76.29
N ARG A 657 -10.73 53.18 -75.77
CA ARG A 657 -11.99 52.90 -76.40
C ARG A 657 -12.91 54.14 -76.54
N SER A 658 -12.93 55.04 -75.54
CA SER A 658 -13.63 56.35 -75.63
C SER A 658 -13.03 57.25 -76.66
N ARG A 659 -11.71 57.20 -76.80
CA ARG A 659 -11.00 58.00 -77.79
C ARG A 659 -11.21 57.47 -79.22
N GLU A 660 -11.21 56.19 -79.41
CA GLU A 660 -11.58 55.58 -80.70
C GLU A 660 -13.03 55.89 -81.08
N HIS A 661 -13.96 55.80 -80.15
CA HIS A 661 -15.36 56.21 -80.39
C HIS A 661 -15.46 57.69 -80.81
N LYS A 662 -14.64 58.55 -80.25
CA LYS A 662 -14.61 60.01 -80.67
C LYS A 662 -13.97 60.20 -82.01
N LEU A 663 -12.97 59.36 -82.35
CA LEU A 663 -12.30 59.36 -83.68
C LEU A 663 -13.24 58.82 -84.79
N PHE A 664 -13.98 57.74 -84.50
CA PHE A 664 -14.95 57.22 -85.42
C PHE A 664 -16.18 58.21 -85.65
N ARG A 665 -16.62 58.89 -84.62
CA ARG A 665 -17.69 59.87 -84.72
C ARG A 665 -17.33 61.17 -85.47
N ASN A 666 -16.04 61.53 -85.46
CA ASN A 666 -15.56 62.63 -86.30
C ASN A 666 -15.34 62.22 -87.76
N LYS A 667 -15.09 60.97 -88.10
CA LYS A 667 -15.02 60.53 -89.48
C LYS A 667 -16.38 60.35 -90.15
N SER A 668 -17.49 60.17 -89.43
CA SER A 668 -18.84 60.07 -89.99
C SER A 668 -19.48 61.49 -90.25
N LYS A 669 -18.81 62.61 -89.93
CA LYS A 669 -19.28 64.00 -90.26
C LYS A 669 -18.58 64.63 -91.44
N GLN A 670 -17.77 63.86 -92.20
CA GLN A 670 -17.07 64.30 -93.38
C GLN A 670 -17.58 63.64 -94.70
N PHE A 671 -18.81 63.09 -94.69
CA PHE A 671 -19.49 62.67 -95.89
C PHE A 671 -20.93 63.25 -95.92
#